data_46db484f6cdf8e46ae8249cb9a68fc49
#
_entry.id   46db484f6cdf8e46ae8249cb9a68fc49
#
_cell.length_a   1.000
_cell.length_b   1.000
_cell.length_c   1.000
_cell.angle_alpha   90.00
_cell.angle_beta   90.00
_cell.angle_gamma   90.00
#
_symmetry.space_group_name_H-M   'P 1'
#
loop_
_entity.id
_entity.type
_entity.pdbx_description
1 polymer ?
#
loop_
_entity_poly.entity_id
_entity_poly.type
_entity_poly.pdbx_seq_one_letter_code
_entity_poly.pdbx_strand_id
1 'polypeptide(L)'
;MRKLGFIILCLCTAWTAFGQSKLDLQSQMMLLQIRNTAIPTYNSRTRSFERPREVQQNVMAMVEFMGQNALDELDAQGAKVLRVRGDIAIVMMPTADVECIAELKCVRRLELSRPVYQKMDIVRKTIGIDKIHQGIDLPQAYTGKGVVTGIVDGGIDPNHINFLKPDGTTRFGYISKITATTTTQQGYLYQNYYPRAVLDTMKQQDNTYAIEDFATDSYTNFHGTHTSGIMAGGYKGNILAAKTDDQNLSYNVTVPNLYYGGATESEIVASCGDLRDQFIAFGVDDIINYSKLSGPKRKPCVINLSLGSNLGAHDPNSVMNRFLSLCGEDAIICVAAGNEADNTVALTAKFDKADSTVQTFVRPMIEGEYKTAKKTYYNLRNGQICAYSNDADEFELQIVVTNSARKNKVAVRIPVAENTNGQPVIYSSGGDYAINGAVVNSTFAKAFEGYVSAASIKDPETGRYYVLAQFLTSDNQTTNKDGNYKLGLLIKSKKAGQRVDVYGDAQFVYFDDYAQEGWTKGSRNGSISDMACANNVISVGSYNVRNHWPSLDGYVYGYNKQGEGNDFPVGEASRFSSFGTLADGRNLPDICAPGASVISSVNTFCVTNPDMGYTSAALQAKFEKGGKAYYWHQSLGTSMATPVVAGAIALWLEADPTLTYKDVVRIIRQTAVKDEYVKNTGDPVQWGAGKFDAYAGLKQVLLEKGANGIQGVKTEQREMPVLTMTGSRSFTAFLAKAKQMNVRAYTLSGQLVHSQVAQGNEININASSWEKGVYLIQVNGSPAQRIIIY
;
A
#
# COMPACT_ATOMS: atom_id res chain seq x y z
N MET A 1 56.51 2.53 6.41
CA MET A 1 55.92 2.90 5.10
C MET A 1 55.95 1.79 4.02
N ARG A 2 56.28 0.53 4.32
CA ARG A 2 56.32 -0.59 3.35
C ARG A 2 55.21 -1.67 3.57
N LYS A 3 54.37 -1.55 4.61
CA LYS A 3 53.27 -2.50 4.84
C LYS A 3 51.89 -1.97 4.45
N LEU A 4 51.73 -0.69 4.11
CA LEU A 4 50.44 -0.11 3.67
C LEU A 4 50.19 -0.28 2.16
N GLY A 5 51.28 -0.45 1.38
CA GLY A 5 51.18 -0.62 -0.10
C GLY A 5 50.70 -2.00 -0.57
N PHE A 6 50.79 -3.02 0.31
CA PHE A 6 50.45 -4.38 -0.08
C PHE A 6 48.96 -4.71 0.13
N ILE A 7 48.30 -4.01 1.04
CA ILE A 7 46.83 -4.17 1.25
C ILE A 7 46.03 -3.46 0.19
N ILE A 8 46.52 -2.34 -0.35
CA ILE A 8 45.83 -1.60 -1.45
C ILE A 8 45.98 -2.35 -2.78
N LEU A 9 47.10 -3.05 -3.00
CA LEU A 9 47.33 -3.81 -4.24
C LEU A 9 46.54 -5.12 -4.30
N CYS A 10 46.24 -5.75 -3.15
CA CYS A 10 45.39 -6.94 -3.09
C CYS A 10 43.89 -6.63 -3.27
N LEU A 11 43.46 -5.41 -2.95
CA LEU A 11 42.07 -4.98 -3.20
C LEU A 11 41.80 -4.59 -4.67
N CYS A 12 42.84 -4.19 -5.42
CA CYS A 12 42.69 -3.80 -6.83
C CYS A 12 42.85 -4.97 -7.82
N THR A 13 43.39 -6.13 -7.43
CA THR A 13 43.62 -7.24 -8.36
C THR A 13 42.61 -8.39 -8.28
N ALA A 14 41.69 -8.37 -7.28
CA ALA A 14 40.59 -9.33 -7.17
C ALA A 14 39.35 -8.96 -7.99
N TRP A 15 39.34 -7.83 -8.69
CA TRP A 15 38.16 -7.21 -9.27
C TRP A 15 38.02 -7.32 -10.79
N THR A 16 38.87 -8.08 -11.49
CA THR A 16 38.82 -8.14 -12.95
C THR A 16 38.25 -9.46 -13.54
N ALA A 17 37.63 -10.30 -12.72
CA ALA A 17 37.12 -11.59 -13.20
C ALA A 17 35.70 -11.95 -12.73
N PHE A 18 34.90 -11.01 -12.20
CA PHE A 18 33.56 -11.34 -11.74
C PHE A 18 32.48 -10.95 -12.76
N GLY A 19 31.63 -11.93 -13.01
CA GLY A 19 30.38 -11.76 -13.75
C GLY A 19 29.46 -10.73 -13.09
N GLN A 20 28.34 -10.48 -13.72
CA GLN A 20 27.31 -9.56 -13.26
C GLN A 20 26.93 -9.84 -11.79
N SER A 21 27.02 -8.85 -10.91
CA SER A 21 26.69 -9.01 -9.48
C SER A 21 25.24 -9.48 -9.29
N LYS A 22 25.02 -10.44 -8.42
CA LYS A 22 23.70 -10.96 -8.06
C LYS A 22 23.00 -10.13 -6.98
N LEU A 23 23.68 -9.12 -6.43
CA LEU A 23 23.09 -8.09 -5.61
C LEU A 23 22.35 -7.07 -6.49
N ASP A 24 21.12 -6.75 -6.15
CA ASP A 24 20.43 -5.65 -6.80
C ASP A 24 21.13 -4.31 -6.50
N LEU A 25 20.96 -3.34 -7.39
CA LEU A 25 21.69 -2.08 -7.30
C LEU A 25 21.37 -1.28 -6.04
N GLN A 26 20.14 -1.35 -5.55
CA GLN A 26 19.74 -0.68 -4.32
C GLN A 26 20.42 -1.30 -3.09
N SER A 27 20.54 -2.63 -3.04
CA SER A 27 21.29 -3.34 -2.00
C SER A 27 22.78 -2.99 -2.01
N GLN A 28 23.38 -2.84 -3.19
CA GLN A 28 24.78 -2.40 -3.30
C GLN A 28 24.97 -0.98 -2.76
N MET A 29 24.05 -0.06 -3.08
CA MET A 29 24.07 1.30 -2.56
C MET A 29 23.85 1.35 -1.04
N MET A 30 22.95 0.51 -0.51
CA MET A 30 22.75 0.38 0.94
C MET A 30 23.99 -0.14 1.66
N LEU A 31 24.66 -1.16 1.11
CA LEU A 31 25.93 -1.64 1.67
C LEU A 31 26.99 -0.55 1.70
N LEU A 32 27.05 0.25 0.65
CA LEU A 32 27.96 1.40 0.58
C LEU A 32 27.65 2.43 1.66
N GLN A 33 26.35 2.70 1.91
CA GLN A 33 25.92 3.57 3.01
C GLN A 33 26.30 3.01 4.38
N ILE A 34 26.01 1.74 4.63
CA ILE A 34 26.35 1.08 5.91
C ILE A 34 27.86 1.12 6.14
N ARG A 35 28.67 0.91 5.11
CA ARG A 35 30.14 0.99 5.19
C ARG A 35 30.64 2.42 5.35
N ASN A 36 29.98 3.41 4.74
CA ASN A 36 30.35 4.83 4.82
C ASN A 36 29.83 5.53 6.08
N THR A 37 28.80 5.01 6.77
CA THR A 37 28.40 5.51 8.10
C THR A 37 29.47 5.24 9.17
N ALA A 38 30.49 4.46 8.85
CA ALA A 38 31.74 4.35 9.63
C ALA A 38 32.67 5.57 9.49
N ILE A 39 32.15 6.76 9.15
CA ILE A 39 32.95 8.02 9.11
C ILE A 39 33.45 8.30 10.52
N PRO A 40 34.76 8.51 10.69
CA PRO A 40 35.33 8.86 11.99
C PRO A 40 34.65 10.11 12.53
N THR A 41 33.99 9.99 13.68
CA THR A 41 33.38 11.15 14.36
C THR A 41 34.46 11.86 15.14
N TYR A 42 34.58 13.17 14.92
CA TYR A 42 35.50 13.98 15.71
C TYR A 42 34.98 14.12 17.14
N ASN A 43 35.72 13.55 18.09
CA ASN A 43 35.42 13.71 19.50
C ASN A 43 36.11 14.99 20.02
N SER A 44 35.30 16.00 20.33
CA SER A 44 35.77 17.30 20.79
C SER A 44 36.42 17.26 22.19
N ARG A 45 36.16 16.22 23.00
CA ARG A 45 36.78 16.03 24.30
C ARG A 45 38.18 15.48 24.19
N THR A 46 38.39 14.51 23.29
CA THR A 46 39.72 13.87 23.12
C THR A 46 40.53 14.57 22.02
N ARG A 47 39.96 15.51 21.28
CA ARG A 47 40.54 16.18 20.11
C ARG A 47 41.09 15.20 19.05
N SER A 48 40.46 14.06 18.93
CA SER A 48 40.85 12.99 18.00
C SER A 48 39.65 12.51 17.19
N PHE A 49 39.90 11.99 15.97
CA PHE A 49 38.91 11.25 15.23
C PHE A 49 38.81 9.83 15.78
N GLU A 50 37.70 9.51 16.39
CA GLU A 50 37.37 8.16 16.83
C GLU A 50 36.71 7.39 15.71
N ARG A 51 37.32 6.30 15.28
CA ARG A 51 36.61 5.37 14.38
C ARG A 51 35.48 4.72 15.18
N PRO A 52 34.26 4.67 14.66
CA PRO A 52 33.22 3.81 15.21
C PRO A 52 33.82 2.40 15.33
N ARG A 53 33.63 1.72 16.44
CA ARG A 53 33.88 0.27 16.49
C ARG A 53 33.10 -0.34 15.34
N GLU A 54 33.73 -1.19 14.55
CA GLU A 54 33.03 -2.02 13.55
C GLU A 54 31.96 -2.81 14.31
N VAL A 55 30.76 -2.31 14.27
CA VAL A 55 29.59 -3.06 14.72
C VAL A 55 29.34 -4.04 13.60
N GLN A 56 29.56 -5.32 13.80
CA GLN A 56 29.04 -6.36 12.92
C GLN A 56 27.52 -6.24 12.95
N GLN A 57 26.97 -5.48 12.00
CA GLN A 57 25.54 -5.40 11.82
C GLN A 57 25.09 -6.61 11.02
N ASN A 58 24.13 -7.36 11.55
CA ASN A 58 23.42 -8.31 10.73
C ASN A 58 22.38 -7.56 9.89
N VAL A 59 22.21 -8.01 8.66
CA VAL A 59 21.19 -7.52 7.75
C VAL A 59 20.26 -8.65 7.36
N MET A 60 19.02 -8.30 7.08
CA MET A 60 18.08 -9.23 6.46
C MET A 60 18.06 -9.03 4.95
N ALA A 61 17.89 -10.13 4.24
CA ALA A 61 17.79 -10.15 2.79
C ALA A 61 16.71 -11.12 2.33
N MET A 62 16.17 -10.87 1.15
CA MET A 62 15.48 -11.85 0.34
C MET A 62 16.47 -12.45 -0.64
N VAL A 63 16.55 -13.77 -0.67
CA VAL A 63 17.44 -14.53 -1.57
C VAL A 63 16.59 -15.38 -2.48
N GLU A 64 16.67 -15.14 -3.77
CA GLU A 64 16.19 -16.07 -4.76
C GLU A 64 17.26 -17.13 -4.99
N PHE A 65 16.90 -18.39 -4.74
CA PHE A 65 17.85 -19.50 -4.77
C PHE A 65 17.49 -20.55 -5.82
N MET A 66 18.46 -21.41 -6.19
CA MET A 66 18.29 -22.51 -7.11
C MET A 66 19.07 -23.74 -6.64
N GLY A 67 18.53 -24.92 -6.94
CA GLY A 67 19.15 -26.21 -6.57
C GLY A 67 18.60 -26.80 -5.27
N GLN A 68 18.70 -28.13 -5.16
CA GLN A 68 18.10 -28.88 -4.04
C GLN A 68 18.77 -28.65 -2.70
N ASN A 69 20.07 -28.31 -2.69
CA ASN A 69 20.85 -28.10 -1.46
C ASN A 69 21.09 -26.62 -1.14
N ALA A 70 20.39 -25.71 -1.81
CA ALA A 70 20.63 -24.27 -1.73
C ALA A 70 20.48 -23.72 -0.29
N LEU A 71 19.50 -24.20 0.44
CA LEU A 71 19.25 -23.73 1.81
C LEU A 71 20.36 -24.16 2.77
N ASP A 72 20.88 -25.37 2.61
CA ASP A 72 21.99 -25.88 3.40
C ASP A 72 23.29 -25.13 3.06
N GLU A 73 23.50 -24.79 1.79
CA GLU A 73 24.65 -23.99 1.35
C GLU A 73 24.58 -22.56 1.91
N LEU A 74 23.41 -21.93 1.93
CA LEU A 74 23.21 -20.61 2.53
C LEU A 74 23.51 -20.62 4.04
N ASP A 75 22.97 -21.58 4.76
CA ASP A 75 23.17 -21.69 6.21
C ASP A 75 24.65 -21.97 6.55
N ALA A 76 25.30 -22.85 5.80
CA ALA A 76 26.72 -23.17 5.93
C ALA A 76 27.65 -21.96 5.69
N GLN A 77 27.22 -20.98 4.92
CA GLN A 77 27.96 -19.73 4.66
C GLN A 77 27.53 -18.56 5.58
N GLY A 78 26.74 -18.84 6.62
CA GLY A 78 26.34 -17.84 7.61
C GLY A 78 25.08 -17.07 7.29
N ALA A 79 24.37 -17.39 6.19
CA ALA A 79 23.05 -16.85 5.91
C ALA A 79 21.99 -17.71 6.58
N LYS A 80 21.64 -17.38 7.81
CA LYS A 80 20.59 -18.09 8.55
C LYS A 80 19.26 -17.98 7.85
N VAL A 81 18.74 -19.10 7.36
CA VAL A 81 17.43 -19.18 6.71
C VAL A 81 16.32 -19.05 7.74
N LEU A 82 15.45 -18.07 7.59
CA LEU A 82 14.35 -17.77 8.52
C LEU A 82 13.01 -18.25 7.98
N ARG A 83 12.76 -18.07 6.68
CA ARG A 83 11.53 -18.50 5.97
C ARG A 83 11.85 -18.85 4.52
N VAL A 84 11.03 -19.72 3.95
CA VAL A 84 11.12 -20.11 2.54
C VAL A 84 9.74 -20.11 1.92
N ARG A 85 9.62 -19.54 0.72
CA ARG A 85 8.41 -19.62 -0.07
C ARG A 85 8.77 -19.76 -1.56
N GLY A 86 8.44 -20.91 -2.15
CA GLY A 86 8.89 -21.24 -3.51
C GLY A 86 10.40 -21.28 -3.59
N ASP A 87 10.98 -20.50 -4.47
CA ASP A 87 12.42 -20.33 -4.69
C ASP A 87 13.00 -19.09 -3.98
N ILE A 88 12.26 -18.49 -3.06
CA ILE A 88 12.67 -17.30 -2.30
C ILE A 88 12.83 -17.66 -0.81
N ALA A 89 13.99 -17.34 -0.25
CA ALA A 89 14.27 -17.45 1.19
C ALA A 89 14.46 -16.06 1.82
N ILE A 90 13.87 -15.85 3.00
CA ILE A 90 14.23 -14.73 3.86
C ILE A 90 15.38 -15.21 4.74
N VAL A 91 16.50 -14.50 4.68
CA VAL A 91 17.70 -14.87 5.42
C VAL A 91 18.23 -13.70 6.26
N MET A 92 18.98 -14.02 7.30
CA MET A 92 19.72 -13.06 8.10
C MET A 92 21.21 -13.41 8.05
N MET A 93 22.07 -12.42 7.80
CA MET A 93 23.49 -12.62 7.65
C MET A 93 24.30 -11.41 8.15
N PRO A 94 25.57 -11.58 8.52
CA PRO A 94 26.44 -10.46 8.79
C PRO A 94 26.60 -9.57 7.55
N THR A 95 26.63 -8.26 7.75
CA THR A 95 26.81 -7.29 6.64
C THR A 95 28.12 -7.54 5.87
N ALA A 96 29.15 -8.05 6.54
CA ALA A 96 30.42 -8.37 5.91
C ALA A 96 30.33 -9.52 4.89
N ASP A 97 29.37 -10.43 5.07
CA ASP A 97 29.27 -11.67 4.28
C ASP A 97 28.28 -11.55 3.11
N VAL A 98 27.56 -10.43 3.00
CA VAL A 98 26.50 -10.23 1.99
C VAL A 98 27.00 -10.46 0.56
N GLU A 99 28.16 -9.92 0.21
CA GLU A 99 28.72 -10.08 -1.14
C GLU A 99 29.16 -11.53 -1.40
N CYS A 100 29.80 -12.18 -0.43
CA CYS A 100 30.22 -13.56 -0.54
C CYS A 100 29.02 -14.51 -0.70
N ILE A 101 27.94 -14.25 0.06
CA ILE A 101 26.71 -15.04 -0.02
C ILE A 101 26.00 -14.78 -1.36
N ALA A 102 25.97 -13.55 -1.85
CA ALA A 102 25.41 -13.26 -3.17
C ALA A 102 26.12 -14.03 -4.30
N GLU A 103 27.44 -14.25 -4.20
CA GLU A 103 28.22 -14.95 -5.23
C GLU A 103 28.07 -16.47 -5.20
N LEU A 104 27.41 -17.07 -4.21
CA LEU A 104 27.17 -18.51 -4.17
C LEU A 104 26.43 -18.98 -5.43
N LYS A 105 26.81 -20.17 -5.91
CA LYS A 105 26.17 -20.74 -7.13
C LYS A 105 24.68 -20.98 -6.95
N CYS A 106 24.26 -21.30 -5.73
CA CYS A 106 22.86 -21.52 -5.39
C CYS A 106 22.05 -20.22 -5.28
N VAL A 107 22.67 -19.04 -5.26
CA VAL A 107 22.00 -17.74 -5.23
C VAL A 107 21.85 -17.22 -6.65
N ARG A 108 20.62 -16.87 -7.01
CA ARG A 108 20.28 -16.22 -8.28
C ARG A 108 20.24 -14.70 -8.11
N ARG A 109 19.64 -14.22 -7.02
CA ARG A 109 19.51 -12.81 -6.67
C ARG A 109 19.46 -12.61 -5.16
N LEU A 110 19.96 -11.48 -4.68
CA LEU A 110 19.90 -11.08 -3.27
C LEU A 110 19.49 -9.61 -3.17
N GLU A 111 18.43 -9.33 -2.41
CA GLU A 111 17.92 -7.98 -2.13
C GLU A 111 17.93 -7.70 -0.63
N LEU A 112 18.51 -6.56 -0.23
CA LEU A 112 18.49 -6.08 1.16
C LEU A 112 17.18 -5.34 1.46
N SER A 113 16.85 -5.25 2.75
CA SER A 113 15.64 -4.57 3.27
C SER A 113 15.52 -3.10 2.85
N ARG A 114 14.35 -2.72 2.35
CA ARG A 114 13.98 -1.33 2.01
C ARG A 114 13.02 -0.72 3.04
N PRO A 115 13.07 0.59 3.34
CA PRO A 115 12.07 1.25 4.19
C PRO A 115 10.74 1.46 3.45
N VAL A 116 9.61 1.41 4.19
CA VAL A 116 8.24 1.68 3.70
C VAL A 116 7.43 2.55 4.69
N TYR A 117 6.39 3.28 4.22
CA TYR A 117 5.72 4.39 4.93
C TYR A 117 4.18 4.30 4.96
N GLN A 118 3.51 5.02 5.88
CA GLN A 118 2.11 4.80 6.35
C GLN A 118 1.13 5.96 6.12
N LYS A 119 -0.24 5.74 6.07
CA LYS A 119 -1.33 6.75 5.99
C LYS A 119 -2.78 6.22 6.17
N MET A 120 -3.85 7.05 6.38
CA MET A 120 -5.15 6.65 7.03
C MET A 120 -6.49 7.33 6.62
N ASP A 121 -7.69 6.71 6.71
CA ASP A 121 -9.07 6.86 7.28
C ASP A 121 -10.44 6.90 6.51
N ILE A 122 -11.76 6.42 6.89
CA ILE A 122 -13.28 6.31 6.92
C ILE A 122 -14.09 5.45 5.95
N VAL A 123 -15.32 4.57 6.31
CA VAL A 123 -16.18 4.28 5.19
C VAL A 123 -17.33 3.31 5.13
N ARG A 124 -17.68 2.69 6.14
CA ARG A 124 -18.56 1.52 6.12
C ARG A 124 -19.91 1.72 5.43
N LYS A 125 -20.53 2.90 5.62
CA LYS A 125 -21.86 3.20 5.05
C LYS A 125 -21.81 3.34 3.52
N THR A 126 -20.76 4.00 3.00
CA THR A 126 -20.65 4.35 1.58
C THR A 126 -20.51 3.12 0.69
N ILE A 127 -19.84 2.06 1.16
CA ILE A 127 -19.64 0.82 0.40
C ILE A 127 -20.62 -0.30 0.77
N GLY A 128 -21.64 0.00 1.57
CA GLY A 128 -22.73 -0.91 1.88
C GLY A 128 -22.45 -1.97 2.96
N ILE A 129 -21.34 -1.91 3.73
CA ILE A 129 -21.05 -2.84 4.83
C ILE A 129 -22.17 -2.84 5.89
N ASP A 130 -22.80 -1.70 6.17
CA ASP A 130 -23.92 -1.64 7.13
C ASP A 130 -25.10 -2.53 6.70
N LYS A 131 -25.38 -2.62 5.40
CA LYS A 131 -26.40 -3.53 4.86
C LYS A 131 -26.00 -5.00 5.05
N ILE A 132 -24.72 -5.29 4.91
CA ILE A 132 -24.18 -6.64 5.13
C ILE A 132 -24.32 -7.06 6.59
N HIS A 133 -23.94 -6.16 7.52
CA HIS A 133 -24.03 -6.41 8.95
C HIS A 133 -25.48 -6.56 9.43
N GLN A 134 -26.44 -5.96 8.73
CA GLN A 134 -27.87 -6.07 9.03
C GLN A 134 -28.54 -7.23 8.28
N GLY A 135 -27.84 -7.89 7.36
CA GLY A 135 -28.40 -8.98 6.55
C GLY A 135 -29.48 -8.52 5.57
N ILE A 136 -29.48 -7.23 5.18
CA ILE A 136 -30.52 -6.68 4.28
C ILE A 136 -30.40 -7.34 2.91
N ASP A 137 -31.50 -7.97 2.46
CA ASP A 137 -31.59 -8.75 1.22
C ASP A 137 -30.47 -9.81 1.06
N LEU A 138 -30.01 -10.37 2.18
CA LEU A 138 -28.99 -11.41 2.25
C LEU A 138 -29.52 -12.59 3.05
N PRO A 139 -28.98 -13.83 2.86
CA PRO A 139 -29.40 -15.00 3.64
C PRO A 139 -29.18 -14.86 5.15
N GLN A 140 -28.18 -14.09 5.54
CA GLN A 140 -27.84 -13.80 6.93
C GLN A 140 -26.99 -12.51 7.00
N ALA A 141 -26.72 -12.04 8.21
CA ALA A 141 -25.67 -11.05 8.46
C ALA A 141 -24.28 -11.69 8.34
N TYR A 142 -23.30 -10.96 7.80
CA TYR A 142 -21.91 -11.40 7.71
C TYR A 142 -21.03 -10.40 8.45
N THR A 143 -20.10 -10.92 9.24
CA THR A 143 -19.29 -10.14 10.19
C THR A 143 -17.79 -10.47 10.12
N GLY A 144 -17.39 -11.35 9.20
CA GLY A 144 -16.04 -11.89 9.06
C GLY A 144 -15.78 -13.11 9.99
N LYS A 145 -16.83 -13.69 10.54
CA LYS A 145 -16.70 -14.84 11.46
C LYS A 145 -16.03 -16.03 10.78
N GLY A 146 -15.03 -16.60 11.45
CA GLY A 146 -14.28 -17.76 10.92
C GLY A 146 -13.16 -17.38 9.93
N VAL A 147 -12.98 -16.10 9.64
CA VAL A 147 -11.94 -15.58 8.76
C VAL A 147 -10.79 -15.00 9.59
N VAL A 148 -9.57 -15.20 9.12
CA VAL A 148 -8.36 -14.52 9.64
C VAL A 148 -8.18 -13.19 8.89
N THR A 149 -8.16 -12.11 9.66
CA THR A 149 -7.78 -10.78 9.17
C THR A 149 -6.36 -10.46 9.61
N GLY A 150 -5.44 -10.47 8.65
CA GLY A 150 -4.01 -10.23 8.85
C GLY A 150 -3.64 -8.77 8.68
N ILE A 151 -2.76 -8.27 9.52
CA ILE A 151 -2.26 -6.90 9.45
C ILE A 151 -0.76 -6.92 9.61
N VAL A 152 -0.02 -6.34 8.66
CA VAL A 152 1.40 -6.06 8.81
C VAL A 152 1.55 -4.55 8.83
N ASP A 153 2.01 -4.03 9.97
CA ASP A 153 2.11 -2.59 10.20
C ASP A 153 3.23 -2.27 11.19
N GLY A 154 3.49 -1.00 11.40
CA GLY A 154 4.52 -0.56 12.33
C GLY A 154 4.27 -0.98 13.77
N GLY A 155 3.02 -1.05 14.23
CA GLY A 155 2.64 -1.44 15.58
C GLY A 155 1.13 -1.53 15.75
N ILE A 156 0.69 -1.83 16.97
CA ILE A 156 -0.72 -1.90 17.35
C ILE A 156 -0.89 -1.69 18.85
N ASP A 157 -2.02 -1.10 19.26
CA ASP A 157 -2.48 -1.10 20.65
C ASP A 157 -3.55 -2.20 20.84
N PRO A 158 -3.18 -3.40 21.33
CA PRO A 158 -4.12 -4.50 21.52
C PRO A 158 -5.10 -4.27 22.66
N ASN A 159 -4.85 -3.25 23.50
CA ASN A 159 -5.71 -2.92 24.64
C ASN A 159 -6.95 -2.10 24.22
N HIS A 160 -6.95 -1.54 23.00
CA HIS A 160 -8.05 -0.72 22.55
C HIS A 160 -9.35 -1.53 22.56
N ILE A 161 -10.43 -0.98 23.14
CA ILE A 161 -11.74 -1.65 23.31
C ILE A 161 -12.28 -2.25 21.99
N ASN A 162 -11.88 -1.67 20.85
CA ASN A 162 -12.31 -2.10 19.52
C ASN A 162 -11.80 -3.52 19.15
N PHE A 163 -10.78 -4.02 19.84
CA PHE A 163 -10.17 -5.33 19.60
C PHE A 163 -10.52 -6.38 20.63
N LEU A 164 -11.48 -6.07 21.50
CA LEU A 164 -11.93 -6.96 22.56
C LEU A 164 -13.27 -7.58 22.20
N LYS A 165 -13.47 -8.80 22.68
CA LYS A 165 -14.78 -9.47 22.70
C LYS A 165 -15.65 -8.87 23.79
N PRO A 166 -16.97 -9.13 23.79
CA PRO A 166 -17.88 -8.68 24.86
C PRO A 166 -17.49 -9.16 26.27
N ASP A 167 -16.89 -10.34 26.39
CA ASP A 167 -16.37 -10.90 27.63
C ASP A 167 -15.05 -10.24 28.10
N GLY A 168 -14.52 -9.37 27.29
CA GLY A 168 -13.28 -8.65 27.53
C GLY A 168 -12.02 -9.38 27.12
N THR A 169 -12.08 -10.60 26.59
CA THR A 169 -10.92 -11.28 26.01
C THR A 169 -10.52 -10.70 24.67
N THR A 170 -9.27 -10.92 24.25
CA THR A 170 -8.76 -10.37 23.00
C THR A 170 -9.34 -11.08 21.77
N ARG A 171 -9.51 -10.33 20.68
CA ARG A 171 -9.79 -10.86 19.35
C ARG A 171 -8.54 -11.26 18.58
N PHE A 172 -7.35 -10.86 19.05
CA PHE A 172 -6.10 -11.31 18.44
C PHE A 172 -5.90 -12.82 18.64
N GLY A 173 -5.62 -13.52 17.55
CA GLY A 173 -5.13 -14.89 17.57
C GLY A 173 -3.70 -14.94 18.07
N TYR A 174 -2.86 -14.06 17.49
CA TYR A 174 -1.57 -13.67 18.05
C TYR A 174 -1.10 -12.31 17.52
N ILE A 175 -0.06 -11.77 18.15
CA ILE A 175 0.71 -10.65 17.67
C ILE A 175 2.18 -11.10 17.61
N SER A 176 2.86 -10.86 16.49
CA SER A 176 4.31 -10.96 16.40
C SER A 176 4.94 -9.58 16.37
N LYS A 177 6.07 -9.43 17.06
CA LYS A 177 6.92 -8.25 17.00
C LYS A 177 8.23 -8.63 16.35
N ILE A 178 8.56 -7.96 15.26
CA ILE A 178 9.76 -8.22 14.47
C ILE A 178 10.61 -6.96 14.44
N THR A 179 11.77 -6.98 15.06
CA THR A 179 12.70 -5.85 15.11
C THR A 179 14.13 -6.32 14.90
N ALA A 180 14.95 -5.48 14.23
CA ALA A 180 16.37 -5.67 14.20
C ALA A 180 16.98 -5.13 15.50
N THR A 181 17.66 -5.97 16.28
CA THR A 181 18.40 -5.47 17.45
C THR A 181 19.82 -5.11 17.08
N THR A 182 20.22 -3.91 17.47
CA THR A 182 21.61 -3.44 17.38
C THR A 182 22.40 -3.70 18.67
N THR A 183 21.76 -4.26 19.70
CA THR A 183 22.29 -4.24 21.08
C THR A 183 23.09 -5.45 21.47
N THR A 184 23.15 -6.52 20.70
CA THR A 184 24.01 -7.68 21.00
C THR A 184 25.12 -7.79 19.96
N GLN A 185 26.31 -8.24 20.40
CA GLN A 185 27.50 -8.45 19.55
C GLN A 185 27.24 -9.38 18.32
N GLN A 186 26.07 -9.98 18.23
CA GLN A 186 25.69 -10.93 17.18
C GLN A 186 24.49 -10.49 16.33
N GLY A 187 23.83 -9.34 16.61
CA GLY A 187 22.74 -8.77 15.82
C GLY A 187 21.67 -9.79 15.43
N TYR A 188 20.85 -10.22 16.36
CA TYR A 188 19.79 -11.19 16.07
C TYR A 188 18.53 -10.48 15.58
N LEU A 189 17.81 -11.14 14.68
CA LEU A 189 16.38 -10.87 14.49
C LEU A 189 15.71 -11.15 15.83
N TYR A 190 15.12 -10.12 16.41
CA TYR A 190 14.32 -10.27 17.60
C TYR A 190 12.87 -10.43 17.18
N GLN A 191 12.31 -11.63 17.39
CA GLN A 191 10.92 -11.91 17.14
C GLN A 191 10.28 -12.42 18.42
N ASN A 192 9.31 -11.65 18.91
CA ASN A 192 8.46 -12.06 20.02
C ASN A 192 7.09 -12.46 19.50
N TYR A 193 6.59 -13.57 20.00
CA TYR A 193 5.25 -14.07 19.73
C TYR A 193 4.38 -13.94 20.97
N TYR A 194 3.25 -13.27 20.80
CA TYR A 194 2.24 -13.12 21.86
C TYR A 194 0.96 -13.83 21.41
N PRO A 195 0.81 -15.14 21.69
CA PRO A 195 -0.41 -15.86 21.40
C PRO A 195 -1.56 -15.38 22.30
N ARG A 196 -2.80 -15.62 21.86
CA ARG A 196 -4.01 -15.19 22.57
C ARG A 196 -3.98 -15.45 24.08
N ALA A 197 -3.57 -16.66 24.49
CA ALA A 197 -3.52 -17.03 25.90
C ALA A 197 -2.57 -16.10 26.71
N VAL A 198 -1.46 -15.70 26.11
CA VAL A 198 -0.51 -14.75 26.73
C VAL A 198 -1.14 -13.37 26.81
N LEU A 199 -1.74 -12.88 25.71
CA LEU A 199 -2.40 -11.58 25.64
C LEU A 199 -3.56 -11.48 26.65
N ASP A 200 -4.39 -12.51 26.79
CA ASP A 200 -5.47 -12.55 27.77
C ASP A 200 -4.95 -12.61 29.22
N THR A 201 -3.86 -13.34 29.49
CA THR A 201 -3.22 -13.40 30.81
C THR A 201 -2.61 -12.05 31.21
N MET A 202 -1.87 -11.40 30.33
CA MET A 202 -1.29 -10.07 30.56
C MET A 202 -2.38 -9.07 30.91
N LYS A 203 -3.52 -9.15 30.27
CA LYS A 203 -4.67 -8.29 30.52
C LYS A 203 -5.37 -8.59 31.87
N GLN A 204 -5.51 -9.85 32.25
CA GLN A 204 -6.12 -10.25 33.53
C GLN A 204 -5.28 -9.77 34.75
N GLN A 205 -3.98 -9.65 34.57
CA GLN A 205 -3.04 -9.18 35.59
C GLN A 205 -3.03 -7.66 35.75
N ASP A 206 -3.95 -6.95 35.10
CA ASP A 206 -4.02 -5.46 35.02
C ASP A 206 -2.73 -4.83 34.47
N ASN A 207 -1.86 -5.63 33.86
CA ASN A 207 -0.70 -5.17 33.16
C ASN A 207 -1.17 -4.54 31.83
N THR A 208 -1.18 -3.22 31.79
CA THR A 208 -1.12 -2.51 30.52
C THR A 208 0.14 -2.99 29.82
N TYR A 209 -0.01 -3.52 28.59
CA TYR A 209 1.16 -3.83 27.77
C TYR A 209 2.05 -2.60 27.71
N ALA A 210 3.31 -2.77 28.00
CA ALA A 210 4.27 -1.69 27.82
C ALA A 210 4.35 -1.35 26.31
N ILE A 211 4.50 -0.07 25.99
CA ILE A 211 4.62 0.39 24.59
C ILE A 211 5.74 -0.37 23.87
N GLU A 212 6.82 -0.62 24.58
CA GLU A 212 8.00 -1.32 24.09
C GLU A 212 7.73 -2.77 23.67
N ASP A 213 6.68 -3.40 24.21
CA ASP A 213 6.31 -4.77 23.86
C ASP A 213 5.77 -4.89 22.43
N PHE A 214 5.10 -3.83 21.93
CA PHE A 214 4.44 -3.80 20.62
C PHE A 214 5.05 -2.78 19.64
N ALA A 215 6.22 -2.40 19.87
CA ALA A 215 7.24 -1.67 19.15
C ALA A 215 6.91 -0.31 18.56
N THR A 216 5.83 -0.07 17.83
CA THR A 216 5.78 1.15 17.02
C THR A 216 4.48 1.90 17.01
N ASP A 217 3.41 1.33 17.51
CA ASP A 217 2.35 2.18 18.02
C ASP A 217 2.90 2.81 19.29
N SER A 218 3.36 4.02 19.14
CA SER A 218 4.16 4.75 20.12
C SER A 218 3.46 6.04 20.52
N TYR A 219 4.14 6.87 21.28
CA TYR A 219 3.67 8.22 21.62
C TYR A 219 3.48 9.14 20.41
N THR A 220 4.00 8.78 19.23
CA THR A 220 3.93 9.59 18.01
C THR A 220 3.38 8.84 16.79
N ASN A 221 3.01 7.57 16.93
CA ASN A 221 2.51 6.73 15.84
C ASN A 221 1.34 5.88 16.31
N PHE A 222 0.23 5.93 15.59
CA PHE A 222 -1.00 5.18 15.88
C PHE A 222 -1.53 4.43 14.64
N HIS A 223 -0.69 4.27 13.63
CA HIS A 223 -1.13 3.82 12.31
C HIS A 223 -1.71 2.40 12.32
N GLY A 224 -1.01 1.42 12.88
CA GLY A 224 -1.48 0.05 12.88
C GLY A 224 -2.74 -0.16 13.72
N THR A 225 -2.89 0.55 14.85
CA THR A 225 -4.15 0.56 15.62
C THR A 225 -5.31 1.07 14.80
N HIS A 226 -5.07 2.09 14.00
CA HIS A 226 -6.11 2.70 13.20
C HIS A 226 -6.51 1.84 12.01
N THR A 227 -5.56 1.34 11.21
CA THR A 227 -5.83 0.45 10.07
C THR A 227 -6.52 -0.84 10.51
N SER A 228 -6.07 -1.41 11.64
CA SER A 228 -6.72 -2.56 12.27
C SER A 228 -8.16 -2.26 12.70
N GLY A 229 -8.41 -1.07 13.22
CA GLY A 229 -9.74 -0.61 13.60
C GLY A 229 -10.68 -0.49 12.40
N ILE A 230 -10.20 0.01 11.26
CA ILE A 230 -10.97 0.06 10.00
C ILE A 230 -11.29 -1.34 9.50
N MET A 231 -10.29 -2.22 9.45
CA MET A 231 -10.46 -3.58 8.93
C MET A 231 -11.38 -4.41 9.83
N ALA A 232 -11.13 -4.41 11.14
CA ALA A 232 -11.65 -5.42 12.04
C ALA A 232 -12.15 -4.91 13.40
N GLY A 233 -12.21 -3.61 13.65
CA GLY A 233 -12.75 -3.06 14.91
C GLY A 233 -14.15 -3.60 15.21
N GLY A 234 -14.42 -4.05 16.45
CA GLY A 234 -15.67 -4.77 16.78
C GLY A 234 -16.54 -4.12 17.87
N TYR A 235 -16.08 -3.05 18.51
CA TYR A 235 -16.85 -2.42 19.60
C TYR A 235 -18.05 -1.62 19.08
N LYS A 236 -19.26 -2.03 19.46
CA LYS A 236 -20.54 -1.42 19.06
C LYS A 236 -21.29 -0.75 20.23
N GLY A 237 -20.70 -0.74 21.44
CA GLY A 237 -21.30 -0.09 22.61
C GLY A 237 -21.34 1.44 22.50
N ASN A 238 -21.91 2.12 23.50
CA ASN A 238 -22.01 3.57 23.49
C ASN A 238 -20.66 4.25 23.69
N ILE A 239 -20.46 5.37 22.99
CA ILE A 239 -19.30 6.25 23.04
C ILE A 239 -19.76 7.69 23.15
N LEU A 240 -18.95 8.58 23.72
CA LEU A 240 -19.11 10.01 23.59
C LEU A 240 -18.53 10.42 22.23
N ALA A 241 -19.38 10.90 21.33
CA ALA A 241 -18.98 11.30 19.98
C ALA A 241 -19.31 12.77 19.72
N ALA A 242 -18.43 13.45 19.00
CA ALA A 242 -18.70 14.75 18.44
C ALA A 242 -19.66 14.64 17.25
N LYS A 243 -20.62 15.53 17.15
CA LYS A 243 -21.55 15.68 16.03
C LYS A 243 -21.67 17.14 15.63
N THR A 244 -22.13 17.39 14.43
CA THR A 244 -22.39 18.73 13.92
C THR A 244 -23.89 19.02 13.98
N ASP A 245 -24.27 20.20 14.42
CA ASP A 245 -25.65 20.72 14.37
C ASP A 245 -25.95 21.42 13.03
N ASP A 246 -27.16 21.92 12.87
CA ASP A 246 -27.63 22.64 11.66
C ASP A 246 -26.90 23.96 11.41
N GLN A 247 -26.21 24.50 12.44
CA GLN A 247 -25.38 25.70 12.35
C GLN A 247 -23.88 25.40 12.09
N ASN A 248 -23.58 24.13 11.85
CA ASN A 248 -22.20 23.64 11.66
C ASN A 248 -21.30 23.81 12.92
N LEU A 249 -21.90 23.76 14.11
CA LEU A 249 -21.18 23.74 15.38
C LEU A 249 -21.04 22.31 15.89
N SER A 250 -19.90 21.99 16.47
CA SER A 250 -19.68 20.69 17.08
C SER A 250 -20.27 20.63 18.49
N TYR A 251 -20.92 19.50 18.80
CA TYR A 251 -21.38 19.17 20.13
C TYR A 251 -21.15 17.70 20.46
N ASN A 252 -20.96 17.37 21.73
CA ASN A 252 -20.67 16.03 22.20
C ASN A 252 -21.93 15.32 22.67
N VAL A 253 -22.17 14.11 22.22
CA VAL A 253 -23.34 13.31 22.57
C VAL A 253 -22.97 11.82 22.71
N THR A 254 -23.62 11.16 23.68
CA THR A 254 -23.46 9.70 23.86
C THR A 254 -24.35 8.96 22.86
N VAL A 255 -23.72 8.16 21.99
CA VAL A 255 -24.40 7.40 20.94
C VAL A 255 -23.74 6.03 20.78
N PRO A 256 -24.42 5.03 20.17
CA PRO A 256 -23.76 3.79 19.75
C PRO A 256 -22.55 4.08 18.86
N ASN A 257 -21.48 3.33 19.05
CA ASN A 257 -20.27 3.53 18.28
C ASN A 257 -20.52 3.31 16.78
N LEU A 258 -20.26 4.32 15.97
CA LEU A 258 -20.34 4.28 14.52
C LEU A 258 -18.99 3.97 13.86
N TYR A 259 -17.90 3.97 14.63
CA TYR A 259 -16.52 3.89 14.17
C TYR A 259 -15.92 2.48 14.36
N TYR A 260 -16.73 1.44 14.21
CA TYR A 260 -16.27 0.05 14.15
C TYR A 260 -15.92 -0.35 12.70
N GLY A 261 -15.17 -1.44 12.54
CA GLY A 261 -14.63 -1.88 11.26
C GLY A 261 -15.58 -2.72 10.38
N GLY A 262 -15.04 -3.23 9.30
CA GLY A 262 -15.75 -4.14 8.38
C GLY A 262 -15.96 -5.54 8.97
N ALA A 263 -14.89 -6.22 9.36
CA ALA A 263 -14.91 -7.61 9.83
C ALA A 263 -14.97 -7.69 11.36
N THR A 264 -16.12 -7.35 11.94
CA THR A 264 -16.29 -7.13 13.40
C THR A 264 -16.14 -8.39 14.25
N GLU A 265 -16.22 -9.60 13.67
CA GLU A 265 -16.10 -10.88 14.38
C GLU A 265 -14.97 -11.77 13.81
N SER A 266 -14.13 -11.25 12.92
CA SER A 266 -12.95 -11.95 12.42
C SER A 266 -11.93 -12.19 13.53
N GLU A 267 -11.07 -13.17 13.34
CA GLU A 267 -9.89 -13.38 14.15
C GLU A 267 -8.74 -12.49 13.63
N ILE A 268 -8.21 -11.65 14.49
CA ILE A 268 -7.17 -10.69 14.08
C ILE A 268 -5.80 -11.31 14.32
N VAL A 269 -4.91 -11.18 13.36
CA VAL A 269 -3.50 -11.57 13.49
C VAL A 269 -2.64 -10.40 13.04
N ALA A 270 -1.72 -9.97 13.88
CA ALA A 270 -0.88 -8.82 13.57
C ALA A 270 0.60 -9.20 13.57
N SER A 271 1.35 -8.66 12.61
CA SER A 271 2.80 -8.63 12.62
C SER A 271 3.24 -7.17 12.65
N CYS A 272 3.97 -6.81 13.69
CA CYS A 272 4.36 -5.43 13.99
C CYS A 272 5.87 -5.30 14.06
N GLY A 273 6.39 -4.10 13.81
CA GLY A 273 7.80 -3.81 14.02
C GLY A 273 8.40 -2.91 12.95
N ASP A 274 9.67 -3.16 12.62
CA ASP A 274 10.35 -2.39 11.60
C ASP A 274 9.71 -2.59 10.23
N LEU A 275 9.43 -1.49 9.54
CA LEU A 275 8.82 -1.52 8.20
C LEU A 275 9.91 -1.59 7.14
N ARG A 276 10.36 -2.81 6.85
CA ARG A 276 11.31 -3.16 5.80
C ARG A 276 10.78 -4.35 5.00
N ASP A 277 11.15 -4.47 3.75
CA ASP A 277 10.64 -5.50 2.84
C ASP A 277 10.64 -6.90 3.46
N GLN A 278 11.76 -7.32 4.05
CA GLN A 278 11.91 -8.65 4.60
C GLN A 278 11.07 -8.87 5.87
N PHE A 279 10.89 -7.84 6.70
CA PHE A 279 10.03 -7.94 7.88
C PHE A 279 8.56 -7.99 7.46
N ILE A 280 8.18 -7.25 6.42
CA ILE A 280 6.84 -7.31 5.84
C ILE A 280 6.58 -8.68 5.26
N ALA A 281 7.51 -9.21 4.46
CA ALA A 281 7.42 -10.54 3.89
C ALA A 281 7.32 -11.63 4.96
N PHE A 282 8.12 -11.52 6.01
CA PHE A 282 8.07 -12.41 7.16
C PHE A 282 6.72 -12.35 7.87
N GLY A 283 6.19 -11.15 8.10
CA GLY A 283 4.89 -10.95 8.72
C GLY A 283 3.73 -11.51 7.89
N VAL A 284 3.78 -11.34 6.57
CA VAL A 284 2.78 -11.93 5.66
C VAL A 284 2.80 -13.45 5.73
N ASP A 285 3.99 -14.07 5.70
CA ASP A 285 4.12 -15.53 5.78
C ASP A 285 3.66 -16.09 7.14
N ASP A 286 3.99 -15.40 8.24
CA ASP A 286 3.52 -15.76 9.59
C ASP A 286 2.00 -15.79 9.68
N ILE A 287 1.32 -14.77 9.14
CA ILE A 287 -0.14 -14.69 9.14
C ILE A 287 -0.74 -15.81 8.31
N ILE A 288 -0.18 -16.11 7.15
CA ILE A 288 -0.60 -17.22 6.30
C ILE A 288 -0.43 -18.56 7.04
N ASN A 289 0.73 -18.77 7.67
CA ASN A 289 1.01 -19.99 8.43
C ASN A 289 0.05 -20.13 9.62
N TYR A 290 -0.26 -19.05 10.33
CA TYR A 290 -1.30 -19.07 11.35
C TYR A 290 -2.65 -19.51 10.78
N SER A 291 -3.08 -18.99 9.64
CA SER A 291 -4.35 -19.36 9.01
C SER A 291 -4.43 -20.85 8.65
N LYS A 292 -3.28 -21.44 8.31
CA LYS A 292 -3.17 -22.88 7.98
C LYS A 292 -3.21 -23.77 9.21
N LEU A 293 -2.67 -23.33 10.34
CA LEU A 293 -2.42 -24.15 11.54
C LEU A 293 -3.40 -23.88 12.68
N SER A 294 -4.21 -22.82 12.63
CA SER A 294 -5.06 -22.38 13.74
C SER A 294 -6.35 -23.18 13.97
N GLY A 295 -6.49 -24.35 13.33
CA GLY A 295 -7.65 -25.23 13.50
C GLY A 295 -7.54 -26.52 12.68
N PRO A 296 -8.55 -27.39 12.74
CA PRO A 296 -8.56 -28.67 12.02
C PRO A 296 -8.65 -28.49 10.49
N LYS A 297 -9.05 -27.30 10.05
CA LYS A 297 -9.08 -26.89 8.63
C LYS A 297 -8.46 -25.52 8.51
N ARG A 298 -7.79 -25.28 7.39
CA ARG A 298 -7.30 -23.95 7.02
C ARG A 298 -8.45 -22.93 7.10
N LYS A 299 -8.21 -21.79 7.77
CA LYS A 299 -9.13 -20.65 7.75
C LYS A 299 -8.87 -19.79 6.53
N PRO A 300 -9.89 -19.25 5.87
CA PRO A 300 -9.70 -18.23 4.84
C PRO A 300 -9.00 -17.02 5.47
N CYS A 301 -8.15 -16.38 4.68
CA CYS A 301 -7.28 -15.29 5.17
C CYS A 301 -7.27 -14.12 4.19
N VAL A 302 -7.42 -12.92 4.74
CA VAL A 302 -7.18 -11.67 4.01
C VAL A 302 -6.19 -10.81 4.78
N ILE A 303 -5.20 -10.24 4.09
CA ILE A 303 -4.09 -9.48 4.67
C ILE A 303 -4.13 -8.04 4.18
N ASN A 304 -3.99 -7.10 5.09
CA ASN A 304 -3.87 -5.68 4.82
C ASN A 304 -2.40 -5.23 4.90
N LEU A 305 -1.91 -4.65 3.82
CA LEU A 305 -0.62 -3.97 3.73
C LEU A 305 -0.86 -2.49 3.42
N SER A 306 -1.06 -1.70 4.46
CA SER A 306 -1.21 -0.25 4.34
C SER A 306 0.15 0.45 4.24
N LEU A 307 1.02 -0.06 3.38
CA LEU A 307 2.44 0.22 3.30
C LEU A 307 2.86 0.36 1.83
N GLY A 308 3.97 1.05 1.58
CA GLY A 308 4.54 1.13 0.25
C GLY A 308 5.77 2.01 0.13
N SER A 309 6.44 1.90 -1.01
CA SER A 309 7.59 2.72 -1.43
C SER A 309 7.46 3.03 -2.91
N ASN A 310 7.92 4.21 -3.33
CA ASN A 310 8.03 4.58 -4.74
C ASN A 310 9.36 4.17 -5.38
N LEU A 311 10.27 3.61 -4.59
CA LEU A 311 11.52 3.08 -5.12
C LEU A 311 11.34 1.63 -5.51
N GLY A 312 11.65 1.32 -6.74
CA GLY A 312 11.56 -0.01 -7.32
C GLY A 312 11.34 0.03 -8.82
N ALA A 313 11.24 -1.14 -9.42
CA ALA A 313 11.04 -1.30 -10.85
C ALA A 313 9.59 -1.05 -11.30
N HIS A 314 8.68 -0.92 -10.37
CA HIS A 314 7.23 -0.86 -10.57
C HIS A 314 6.75 -1.99 -11.51
N ASP A 315 7.23 -3.18 -11.24
CA ASP A 315 6.86 -4.39 -11.99
C ASP A 315 6.75 -5.60 -11.04
N PRO A 316 6.19 -6.73 -11.49
CA PRO A 316 5.97 -7.90 -10.62
C PRO A 316 7.25 -8.74 -10.37
N ASN A 317 8.40 -8.35 -10.92
CA ASN A 317 9.58 -9.22 -11.02
C ASN A 317 10.62 -8.98 -9.91
N SER A 318 10.50 -7.91 -9.11
CA SER A 318 11.35 -7.76 -7.93
C SER A 318 11.13 -8.95 -6.98
N VAL A 319 12.16 -9.33 -6.22
CA VAL A 319 12.07 -10.48 -5.31
C VAL A 319 10.92 -10.29 -4.32
N MET A 320 10.73 -9.06 -3.80
CA MET A 320 9.62 -8.74 -2.90
C MET A 320 8.26 -8.92 -3.59
N ASN A 321 8.09 -8.41 -4.81
CA ASN A 321 6.83 -8.52 -5.54
C ASN A 321 6.52 -9.95 -5.95
N ARG A 322 7.54 -10.74 -6.30
CA ARG A 322 7.38 -12.18 -6.53
C ARG A 322 6.98 -12.92 -5.25
N PHE A 323 7.59 -12.59 -4.12
CA PHE A 323 7.22 -13.18 -2.83
C PHE A 323 5.75 -12.90 -2.48
N LEU A 324 5.31 -11.65 -2.60
CA LEU A 324 3.91 -11.28 -2.39
C LEU A 324 2.97 -12.00 -3.38
N SER A 325 3.39 -12.15 -4.62
CA SER A 325 2.63 -12.88 -5.66
C SER A 325 2.42 -14.35 -5.29
N LEU A 326 3.45 -15.01 -4.75
CA LEU A 326 3.35 -16.38 -4.23
C LEU A 326 2.44 -16.45 -2.97
N CYS A 327 2.54 -15.47 -2.09
CA CYS A 327 1.66 -15.35 -0.93
C CYS A 327 0.19 -15.15 -1.31
N GLY A 328 -0.07 -14.43 -2.41
CA GLY A 328 -1.40 -14.21 -2.96
C GLY A 328 -2.11 -15.47 -3.47
N GLU A 329 -1.40 -16.59 -3.63
CA GLU A 329 -2.00 -17.90 -3.90
C GLU A 329 -2.63 -18.53 -2.67
N ASP A 330 -2.17 -18.13 -1.49
CA ASP A 330 -2.59 -18.68 -0.20
C ASP A 330 -3.53 -17.76 0.59
N ALA A 331 -3.49 -16.45 0.36
CA ALA A 331 -4.33 -15.46 1.04
C ALA A 331 -4.72 -14.35 0.07
N ILE A 332 -5.80 -13.63 0.37
CA ILE A 332 -6.10 -12.40 -0.35
C ILE A 332 -5.27 -11.27 0.26
N ILE A 333 -4.45 -10.61 -0.54
CA ILE A 333 -3.57 -9.53 -0.06
C ILE A 333 -4.03 -8.20 -0.67
N CYS A 334 -4.35 -7.23 0.18
CA CYS A 334 -4.67 -5.87 -0.22
C CYS A 334 -3.48 -4.96 0.09
N VAL A 335 -3.05 -4.17 -0.89
CA VAL A 335 -1.88 -3.28 -0.78
C VAL A 335 -2.28 -1.84 -1.09
N ALA A 336 -1.81 -0.89 -0.31
CA ALA A 336 -2.05 0.53 -0.56
C ALA A 336 -1.35 1.00 -1.84
N ALA A 337 -2.08 1.72 -2.69
CA ALA A 337 -1.55 2.25 -3.95
C ALA A 337 -0.43 3.28 -3.75
N GLY A 338 -0.41 3.94 -2.60
CA GLY A 338 0.50 5.04 -2.29
C GLY A 338 -0.23 6.39 -2.20
N ASN A 339 0.49 7.45 -1.77
CA ASN A 339 -0.14 8.76 -1.52
C ASN A 339 0.66 9.93 -2.10
N GLU A 340 1.35 9.68 -3.16
CA GLU A 340 2.38 10.52 -3.73
C GLU A 340 1.90 11.27 -4.97
N ALA A 341 0.64 11.01 -5.42
CA ALA A 341 0.10 11.65 -6.61
C ALA A 341 -0.17 13.18 -6.46
N ASP A 342 0.04 13.75 -5.29
CA ASP A 342 0.10 15.22 -5.14
C ASP A 342 1.33 15.81 -5.81
N ASN A 343 2.36 15.00 -6.00
CA ASN A 343 3.66 15.40 -6.49
C ASN A 343 4.02 14.72 -7.82
N THR A 344 4.93 15.32 -8.54
CA THR A 344 5.45 14.80 -9.82
C THR A 344 6.66 13.89 -9.56
N VAL A 345 6.40 12.73 -8.94
CA VAL A 345 7.43 11.78 -8.47
C VAL A 345 7.91 10.79 -9.53
N ALA A 346 7.27 10.81 -10.70
CA ALA A 346 7.61 9.94 -11.81
C ALA A 346 7.89 10.73 -13.09
N LEU A 347 8.65 10.12 -14.00
CA LEU A 347 8.88 10.64 -15.35
C LEU A 347 8.97 9.46 -16.30
N THR A 348 8.17 9.44 -17.35
CA THR A 348 8.32 8.50 -18.47
C THR A 348 8.88 9.23 -19.68
N ALA A 349 10.10 8.88 -20.06
CA ALA A 349 10.74 9.36 -21.27
C ALA A 349 10.54 8.34 -22.42
N LYS A 350 9.96 8.80 -23.53
CA LYS A 350 9.77 7.99 -24.76
C LYS A 350 10.58 8.64 -25.87
N PHE A 351 11.30 7.83 -26.61
CA PHE A 351 12.25 8.30 -27.60
C PHE A 351 11.96 7.73 -29.00
N ASP A 352 11.59 8.59 -29.93
CA ASP A 352 11.32 8.19 -31.31
C ASP A 352 12.62 7.92 -32.11
N LYS A 353 13.74 8.45 -31.63
CA LYS A 353 15.04 8.33 -32.31
C LYS A 353 16.14 8.04 -31.29
N ALA A 354 17.20 7.35 -31.76
CA ALA A 354 18.46 7.27 -31.00
C ALA A 354 19.06 8.66 -30.76
N ASP A 355 19.87 8.76 -29.72
CA ASP A 355 20.54 9.97 -29.29
C ASP A 355 19.63 11.15 -28.92
N SER A 356 18.32 10.92 -28.80
CA SER A 356 17.37 11.91 -28.29
C SER A 356 17.50 12.05 -26.79
N THR A 357 17.17 13.22 -26.27
CA THR A 357 17.31 13.55 -24.85
C THR A 357 16.02 14.05 -24.24
N VAL A 358 15.76 13.65 -23.00
CA VAL A 358 14.76 14.23 -22.11
C VAL A 358 15.48 14.72 -20.86
N GLN A 359 15.14 15.91 -20.38
CA GLN A 359 15.75 16.49 -19.20
C GLN A 359 14.69 17.02 -18.23
N THR A 360 14.96 16.91 -16.93
CA THR A 360 14.08 17.38 -15.85
C THR A 360 14.90 17.91 -14.69
N PHE A 361 14.33 18.82 -13.90
CA PHE A 361 14.96 19.27 -12.65
C PHE A 361 14.58 18.36 -11.50
N VAL A 362 15.51 18.18 -10.58
CA VAL A 362 15.29 17.53 -9.27
C VAL A 362 15.02 18.63 -8.25
N ARG A 363 13.77 18.75 -7.81
CA ARG A 363 13.39 19.74 -6.80
C ARG A 363 13.96 19.39 -5.42
N PRO A 364 14.26 20.39 -4.57
CA PRO A 364 14.59 20.14 -3.18
C PRO A 364 13.38 19.55 -2.43
N MET A 365 13.64 18.64 -1.54
CA MET A 365 12.66 18.10 -0.59
C MET A 365 12.09 19.19 0.32
N ILE A 366 12.97 20.05 0.80
CA ILE A 366 12.63 21.19 1.65
C ILE A 366 13.16 22.43 0.96
N GLU A 367 12.26 23.30 0.55
CA GLU A 367 12.60 24.63 0.04
C GLU A 367 12.85 25.59 1.21
N GLY A 368 13.94 26.33 1.15
CA GLY A 368 14.38 27.22 2.22
C GLY A 368 15.27 26.55 3.25
N GLU A 369 15.20 27.03 4.49
CA GLU A 369 16.06 26.56 5.58
C GLU A 369 15.54 25.29 6.23
N TYR A 370 16.42 24.31 6.42
CA TYR A 370 16.21 23.15 7.27
C TYR A 370 17.29 23.08 8.35
N LYS A 371 16.88 23.17 9.61
CA LYS A 371 17.79 23.21 10.75
C LYS A 371 17.78 21.88 11.49
N THR A 372 18.97 21.34 11.67
CA THR A 372 19.23 20.26 12.63
C THR A 372 20.00 20.82 13.84
N ALA A 373 20.12 20.03 14.89
CA ALA A 373 20.94 20.42 16.04
C ALA A 373 22.43 20.70 15.69
N LYS A 374 22.90 20.22 14.54
CA LYS A 374 24.33 20.30 14.12
C LYS A 374 24.56 21.20 12.92
N LYS A 375 23.60 21.37 12.02
CA LYS A 375 23.79 22.09 10.76
C LYS A 375 22.48 22.64 10.21
N THR A 376 22.57 23.77 9.52
CA THR A 376 21.50 24.33 8.68
C THR A 376 21.77 23.96 7.23
N TYR A 377 20.74 23.40 6.58
CA TYR A 377 20.72 23.08 5.15
C TYR A 377 19.78 24.04 4.43
N TYR A 378 20.06 24.32 3.17
CA TYR A 378 19.23 25.18 2.33
C TYR A 378 18.82 24.41 1.08
N ASN A 379 17.52 24.39 0.79
CA ASN A 379 16.98 23.64 -0.36
C ASN A 379 17.50 22.20 -0.38
N LEU A 380 17.26 21.50 0.72
CA LEU A 380 17.79 20.15 0.94
C LEU A 380 17.17 19.13 -0.04
N ARG A 381 18.03 18.40 -0.72
CA ARG A 381 17.69 17.18 -1.49
C ARG A 381 18.36 16.00 -0.82
N ASN A 382 17.55 15.11 -0.28
CA ASN A 382 18.04 13.90 0.38
C ASN A 382 17.12 12.75 -0.02
N GLY A 383 17.52 11.94 -0.99
CA GLY A 383 16.70 10.85 -1.49
C GLY A 383 17.35 10.09 -2.63
N GLN A 384 16.59 9.19 -3.20
CA GLN A 384 17.01 8.31 -4.29
C GLN A 384 16.09 8.46 -5.49
N ILE A 385 16.61 8.12 -6.65
CA ILE A 385 15.86 7.90 -7.88
C ILE A 385 16.27 6.57 -8.50
N CYS A 386 15.28 5.88 -9.08
CA CYS A 386 15.48 4.69 -9.91
C CYS A 386 15.04 5.01 -11.34
N ALA A 387 15.85 4.69 -12.33
CA ALA A 387 15.52 4.84 -13.74
C ALA A 387 15.67 3.48 -14.45
N TYR A 388 14.60 3.03 -15.11
CA TYR A 388 14.53 1.71 -15.75
C TYR A 388 14.24 1.83 -17.23
N SER A 389 15.02 1.17 -18.06
CA SER A 389 14.65 0.88 -19.44
C SER A 389 13.48 -0.11 -19.47
N ASN A 390 12.66 -0.07 -20.51
CA ASN A 390 11.61 -1.08 -20.74
C ASN A 390 12.15 -2.43 -21.20
N ASP A 391 13.45 -2.50 -21.55
CA ASP A 391 14.13 -3.70 -22.07
C ASP A 391 15.61 -3.75 -21.63
N ALA A 392 16.38 -4.61 -22.31
CA ALA A 392 17.80 -4.82 -22.03
C ALA A 392 18.72 -3.68 -22.49
N ASP A 393 18.21 -2.73 -23.26
CA ASP A 393 19.04 -1.72 -23.87
C ASP A 393 19.38 -0.59 -22.91
N GLU A 394 20.66 -0.28 -22.90
CA GLU A 394 21.22 0.77 -22.09
C GLU A 394 20.66 2.15 -22.52
N PHE A 395 20.55 3.03 -21.58
CA PHE A 395 20.38 4.47 -21.80
C PHE A 395 21.45 5.21 -21.02
N GLU A 396 21.71 6.43 -21.40
CA GLU A 396 22.63 7.28 -20.67
C GLU A 396 21.86 8.19 -19.72
N LEU A 397 22.24 8.16 -18.43
CA LEU A 397 21.76 9.12 -17.43
C LEU A 397 22.89 10.06 -17.06
N GLN A 398 22.63 11.35 -17.13
CA GLN A 398 23.55 12.38 -16.67
C GLN A 398 22.87 13.20 -15.57
N ILE A 399 23.61 13.48 -14.51
CA ILE A 399 23.25 14.51 -13.56
C ILE A 399 23.79 15.83 -14.11
N VAL A 400 22.93 16.81 -14.18
CA VAL A 400 23.29 18.13 -14.75
C VAL A 400 23.14 19.21 -13.70
N VAL A 401 24.12 20.12 -13.67
CA VAL A 401 24.04 21.37 -12.89
C VAL A 401 23.82 22.48 -13.87
N THR A 402 22.74 23.21 -13.71
CA THR A 402 22.43 24.39 -14.56
C THR A 402 22.64 25.68 -13.80
N ASN A 403 22.74 26.78 -14.54
CA ASN A 403 22.82 28.12 -13.95
C ASN A 403 21.75 29.03 -14.57
N SER A 404 20.77 29.44 -13.78
CA SER A 404 19.63 30.28 -14.20
C SER A 404 20.08 31.70 -14.62
N ALA A 405 21.10 32.23 -13.98
CA ALA A 405 21.70 33.54 -14.41
C ALA A 405 22.29 33.47 -15.83
N ARG A 406 22.48 32.24 -16.38
CA ARG A 406 22.93 32.01 -17.75
C ARG A 406 21.86 31.32 -18.60
N LYS A 407 20.58 31.62 -18.37
CA LYS A 407 19.42 31.00 -19.05
C LYS A 407 19.42 29.45 -18.93
N ASN A 408 19.73 28.95 -17.75
CA ASN A 408 19.83 27.53 -17.44
C ASN A 408 20.77 26.73 -18.37
N LYS A 409 21.83 27.39 -18.86
CA LYS A 409 22.88 26.63 -19.53
C LYS A 409 23.47 25.59 -18.58
N VAL A 410 23.67 24.41 -19.09
CA VAL A 410 24.33 23.32 -18.37
C VAL A 410 25.73 23.76 -17.99
N ALA A 411 26.00 23.85 -16.70
CA ALA A 411 27.31 24.27 -16.19
C ALA A 411 28.25 23.06 -16.04
N VAL A 412 27.69 21.89 -15.71
CA VAL A 412 28.43 20.61 -15.67
C VAL A 412 27.51 19.44 -15.98
N ARG A 413 28.03 18.44 -16.66
CA ARG A 413 27.42 17.15 -16.85
C ARG A 413 28.25 16.12 -16.10
N ILE A 414 27.60 15.33 -15.31
CA ILE A 414 28.18 14.24 -14.56
C ILE A 414 27.61 12.97 -15.19
N PRO A 415 28.33 12.31 -16.12
CA PRO A 415 27.84 11.07 -16.67
C PRO A 415 27.76 10.03 -15.57
N VAL A 416 26.61 9.41 -15.45
CA VAL A 416 26.54 8.11 -14.80
C VAL A 416 27.10 7.13 -15.82
N ALA A 417 28.25 6.58 -15.54
CA ALA A 417 29.00 5.78 -16.51
C ALA A 417 28.12 4.68 -17.09
N GLU A 418 28.16 4.51 -18.41
CA GLU A 418 27.55 3.40 -19.11
C GLU A 418 28.01 2.11 -18.46
N ASN A 419 27.06 1.28 -18.03
CA ASN A 419 27.28 -0.01 -17.41
C ASN A 419 28.44 -0.04 -16.40
N THR A 420 28.22 0.58 -15.24
CA THR A 420 29.22 0.56 -14.15
C THR A 420 29.39 -0.82 -13.51
N ASN A 421 28.65 -1.85 -13.98
CA ASN A 421 28.52 -3.16 -13.33
C ASN A 421 28.17 -3.05 -11.83
N GLY A 422 27.30 -2.08 -11.50
CA GLY A 422 26.89 -1.82 -10.14
C GLY A 422 27.91 -1.04 -9.29
N GLN A 423 29.05 -0.61 -9.86
CA GLN A 423 30.01 0.20 -9.11
C GLN A 423 29.57 1.68 -9.11
N PRO A 424 29.34 2.29 -7.95
CA PRO A 424 28.89 3.66 -7.92
C PRO A 424 29.98 4.65 -8.33
N VAL A 425 29.60 5.62 -9.14
CA VAL A 425 30.36 6.83 -9.38
C VAL A 425 29.88 7.87 -8.40
N ILE A 426 30.79 8.45 -7.61
CA ILE A 426 30.46 9.39 -6.56
C ILE A 426 31.07 10.74 -6.88
N TYR A 427 30.25 11.80 -6.86
CA TYR A 427 30.68 13.19 -6.97
C TYR A 427 30.37 13.93 -5.67
N SER A 428 31.34 14.64 -5.15
CA SER A 428 31.27 15.32 -3.85
C SER A 428 31.69 16.77 -3.96
N SER A 429 31.19 17.60 -3.08
CA SER A 429 31.66 18.95 -2.86
C SER A 429 33.01 19.00 -2.10
N GLY A 430 33.48 17.87 -1.58
CA GLY A 430 34.67 17.84 -0.69
C GLY A 430 34.38 18.33 0.73
N GLY A 431 35.39 18.65 1.51
CA GLY A 431 35.25 19.09 2.90
C GLY A 431 34.62 18.01 3.77
N ASP A 432 33.57 18.35 4.51
CA ASP A 432 32.82 17.43 5.38
C ASP A 432 32.18 16.25 4.62
N TYR A 433 32.08 16.34 3.32
CA TYR A 433 31.53 15.32 2.40
C TYR A 433 32.61 14.60 1.60
N ALA A 434 33.86 14.63 2.06
CA ALA A 434 34.95 13.90 1.42
C ALA A 434 34.76 12.40 1.62
N ILE A 435 34.12 11.73 0.65
CA ILE A 435 33.89 10.29 0.63
C ILE A 435 35.06 9.62 -0.11
N ASN A 436 35.55 8.48 0.42
CA ASN A 436 36.62 7.73 -0.23
C ASN A 436 36.21 7.28 -1.64
N GLY A 437 37.05 7.58 -2.63
CA GLY A 437 36.76 7.28 -4.03
C GLY A 437 35.88 8.31 -4.74
N ALA A 438 35.38 9.34 -4.05
CA ALA A 438 34.59 10.39 -4.68
C ALA A 438 35.44 11.35 -5.50
N VAL A 439 34.91 11.74 -6.64
CA VAL A 439 35.46 12.82 -7.47
C VAL A 439 34.97 14.16 -6.96
N VAL A 440 35.89 15.05 -6.55
CA VAL A 440 35.54 16.43 -6.20
C VAL A 440 35.43 17.25 -7.48
N ASN A 441 34.20 17.73 -7.77
CA ASN A 441 33.95 18.60 -8.95
C ASN A 441 33.78 20.03 -8.50
N SER A 442 34.62 20.94 -9.01
CA SER A 442 34.61 22.33 -8.58
C SER A 442 33.33 23.08 -8.93
N THR A 443 32.66 22.73 -10.03
CA THR A 443 31.37 23.37 -10.41
C THR A 443 30.25 22.85 -9.54
N PHE A 444 30.23 21.53 -9.22
CA PHE A 444 29.30 20.97 -8.27
C PHE A 444 29.48 21.60 -6.89
N ALA A 445 30.72 21.72 -6.40
CA ALA A 445 31.02 22.31 -5.11
C ALA A 445 30.65 23.81 -5.02
N LYS A 446 30.69 24.54 -6.14
CA LYS A 446 30.15 25.93 -6.20
C LYS A 446 28.63 25.95 -6.07
N ALA A 447 27.93 24.96 -6.59
CA ALA A 447 26.48 24.93 -6.60
C ALA A 447 25.93 24.36 -5.29
N PHE A 448 26.52 23.29 -4.81
CA PHE A 448 25.97 22.49 -3.72
C PHE A 448 27.02 22.06 -2.71
N GLU A 449 26.58 21.87 -1.47
CA GLU A 449 27.26 21.10 -0.45
C GLU A 449 26.65 19.69 -0.41
N GLY A 450 27.48 18.65 -0.36
CA GLY A 450 27.02 17.28 -0.30
C GLY A 450 27.60 16.39 -1.38
N TYR A 451 26.86 15.37 -1.76
CA TYR A 451 27.28 14.42 -2.79
C TYR A 451 26.10 13.91 -3.62
N VAL A 452 26.44 13.39 -4.79
CA VAL A 452 25.57 12.56 -5.62
C VAL A 452 26.34 11.29 -5.95
N SER A 453 25.73 10.14 -5.76
CA SER A 453 26.28 8.88 -6.20
C SER A 453 25.29 8.17 -7.13
N ALA A 454 25.79 7.51 -8.16
CA ALA A 454 24.97 6.79 -9.10
C ALA A 454 25.68 5.54 -9.61
N ALA A 455 24.90 4.49 -9.82
CA ALA A 455 25.38 3.24 -10.40
C ALA A 455 24.36 2.71 -11.40
N SER A 456 24.82 1.91 -12.33
CA SER A 456 23.99 1.28 -13.36
C SER A 456 24.33 -0.19 -13.49
N ILE A 457 23.32 -1.01 -13.78
CA ILE A 457 23.47 -2.44 -14.02
C ILE A 457 22.37 -2.93 -14.96
N LYS A 458 22.66 -3.99 -15.71
CA LYS A 458 21.65 -4.78 -16.38
C LYS A 458 21.13 -5.82 -15.38
N ASP A 459 19.85 -5.74 -15.04
CA ASP A 459 19.22 -6.72 -14.16
C ASP A 459 19.29 -8.13 -14.83
N PRO A 460 19.95 -9.09 -14.23
CA PRO A 460 20.14 -10.41 -14.84
C PRO A 460 18.83 -11.20 -15.01
N GLU A 461 17.78 -10.88 -14.25
CA GLU A 461 16.52 -11.62 -14.31
C GLU A 461 15.52 -11.03 -15.28
N THR A 462 15.23 -9.76 -15.13
CA THR A 462 14.30 -9.06 -16.02
C THR A 462 14.94 -8.69 -17.34
N GLY A 463 16.27 -8.71 -17.40
CA GLY A 463 17.04 -8.22 -18.52
C GLY A 463 16.94 -6.71 -18.73
N ARG A 464 16.22 -5.99 -17.88
CA ARG A 464 16.07 -4.53 -17.95
C ARG A 464 17.37 -3.84 -17.51
N TYR A 465 17.73 -2.80 -18.21
CA TYR A 465 18.81 -1.92 -17.74
C TYR A 465 18.26 -0.86 -16.80
N TYR A 466 18.93 -0.62 -15.68
CA TYR A 466 18.52 0.41 -14.73
C TYR A 466 19.68 1.16 -14.10
N VAL A 467 19.38 2.37 -13.63
CA VAL A 467 20.28 3.28 -12.94
C VAL A 467 19.65 3.65 -11.59
N LEU A 468 20.43 3.54 -10.53
CA LEU A 468 20.09 4.08 -9.22
C LEU A 468 20.98 5.29 -8.94
N ALA A 469 20.39 6.42 -8.56
CA ALA A 469 21.13 7.58 -8.10
C ALA A 469 20.63 8.04 -6.73
N GLN A 470 21.56 8.42 -5.87
CA GLN A 470 21.32 8.93 -4.54
C GLN A 470 21.84 10.36 -4.42
N PHE A 471 21.06 11.18 -3.74
CA PHE A 471 21.38 12.59 -3.50
C PHE A 471 21.42 12.87 -2.00
N LEU A 472 22.45 13.57 -1.57
CA LEU A 472 22.45 14.30 -0.32
C LEU A 472 23.10 15.66 -0.64
N THR A 473 22.30 16.63 -1.01
CA THR A 473 22.79 17.95 -1.43
C THR A 473 21.97 19.07 -0.81
N SER A 474 22.63 20.15 -0.47
CA SER A 474 22.00 21.44 -0.14
C SER A 474 22.69 22.54 -0.91
N ASP A 475 22.01 23.68 -1.10
CA ASP A 475 22.58 24.79 -1.84
C ASP A 475 23.76 25.40 -1.09
N ASN A 476 24.87 25.66 -1.78
CA ASN A 476 26.04 26.28 -1.19
C ASN A 476 25.73 27.73 -0.85
N GLN A 477 25.73 28.09 0.41
CA GLN A 477 25.31 29.40 0.90
C GLN A 477 26.27 30.54 0.55
N THR A 478 27.50 30.21 0.20
CA THR A 478 28.50 31.22 -0.23
C THR A 478 28.34 31.55 -1.71
N THR A 479 28.07 30.58 -2.54
CA THR A 479 28.15 30.69 -4.00
C THR A 479 26.85 30.40 -4.74
N ASN A 480 25.84 29.84 -4.06
CA ASN A 480 24.50 29.58 -4.59
C ASN A 480 23.38 30.10 -3.67
N LYS A 481 23.66 31.15 -2.91
CA LYS A 481 22.68 31.72 -1.96
C LYS A 481 21.34 32.10 -2.62
N ASP A 482 21.38 32.57 -3.87
CA ASP A 482 20.17 32.97 -4.59
C ASP A 482 19.52 31.82 -5.37
N GLY A 483 19.96 30.57 -5.17
CA GLY A 483 19.40 29.38 -5.85
C GLY A 483 19.59 29.39 -7.37
N ASN A 484 20.60 30.12 -7.87
CA ASN A 484 20.87 30.25 -9.30
C ASN A 484 21.30 28.91 -9.93
N TYR A 485 21.97 28.08 -9.19
CA TYR A 485 22.30 26.71 -9.64
C TYR A 485 21.17 25.76 -9.30
N LYS A 486 20.75 24.94 -10.27
CA LYS A 486 19.74 23.94 -10.13
C LYS A 486 20.28 22.57 -10.51
N LEU A 487 19.85 21.56 -9.78
CA LEU A 487 20.17 20.16 -10.06
C LEU A 487 19.12 19.58 -11.01
N GLY A 488 19.55 18.85 -12.01
CA GLY A 488 18.67 18.17 -12.94
C GLY A 488 19.23 16.83 -13.41
N LEU A 489 18.43 16.15 -14.19
CA LEU A 489 18.73 14.90 -14.88
C LEU A 489 18.60 15.10 -16.37
N LEU A 490 19.47 14.46 -17.13
CA LEU A 490 19.35 14.30 -18.57
C LEU A 490 19.39 12.81 -18.88
N ILE A 491 18.36 12.33 -19.58
CA ILE A 491 18.23 10.95 -20.06
C ILE A 491 18.44 10.99 -21.55
N LYS A 492 19.35 10.16 -22.07
CA LYS A 492 19.63 10.06 -23.48
C LYS A 492 19.40 8.63 -23.97
N SER A 493 18.62 8.49 -25.02
CA SER A 493 18.34 7.19 -25.64
C SER A 493 19.54 6.67 -26.43
N LYS A 494 19.67 5.35 -26.50
CA LYS A 494 20.64 4.67 -27.37
C LYS A 494 20.00 4.14 -28.66
N LYS A 495 18.64 4.02 -28.67
CA LYS A 495 17.91 3.53 -29.86
C LYS A 495 16.56 4.24 -30.03
N ALA A 496 16.00 4.11 -31.22
CA ALA A 496 14.62 4.50 -31.49
C ALA A 496 13.62 3.57 -30.78
N GLY A 497 12.49 4.13 -30.33
CA GLY A 497 11.44 3.39 -29.63
C GLY A 497 11.74 3.08 -28.17
N GLN A 498 12.86 3.54 -27.62
CA GLN A 498 13.22 3.31 -26.22
C GLN A 498 12.28 4.08 -25.28
N ARG A 499 11.90 3.41 -24.17
CA ARG A 499 11.18 4.00 -23.04
C ARG A 499 12.06 3.88 -21.78
N VAL A 500 12.15 4.95 -21.05
CA VAL A 500 12.80 4.99 -19.72
C VAL A 500 11.82 5.55 -18.70
N ASP A 501 11.52 4.78 -17.66
CA ASP A 501 10.70 5.19 -16.54
C ASP A 501 11.61 5.57 -15.37
N VAL A 502 11.38 6.73 -14.79
CA VAL A 502 12.14 7.28 -13.67
C VAL A 502 11.21 7.50 -12.50
N TYR A 503 11.58 6.98 -11.33
CA TYR A 503 10.83 7.11 -10.10
C TYR A 503 11.70 7.77 -9.03
N GLY A 504 11.15 8.78 -8.36
CA GLY A 504 11.77 9.44 -7.23
C GLY A 504 11.27 8.88 -5.91
N ASP A 505 12.13 8.88 -4.90
CA ASP A 505 11.70 8.69 -3.52
C ASP A 505 10.74 9.83 -3.15
N ALA A 506 9.47 9.47 -3.11
CA ALA A 506 8.36 10.43 -3.07
C ALA A 506 8.34 11.36 -1.86
N GLN A 507 9.07 11.04 -0.82
CA GLN A 507 9.22 11.94 0.32
C GLN A 507 10.30 12.97 0.10
N PHE A 508 11.19 12.75 -0.89
CA PHE A 508 12.45 13.46 -0.97
C PHE A 508 12.82 13.97 -2.37
N VAL A 509 12.15 13.49 -3.42
CA VAL A 509 12.50 13.84 -4.81
C VAL A 509 11.26 14.04 -5.66
N TYR A 510 11.12 15.21 -6.28
CA TYR A 510 10.12 15.45 -7.34
C TYR A 510 10.82 15.98 -8.60
N PHE A 511 10.14 15.81 -9.75
CA PHE A 511 10.63 16.27 -11.05
C PHE A 511 9.83 17.50 -11.51
N ASP A 512 10.53 18.54 -12.01
CA ASP A 512 9.89 19.76 -12.43
C ASP A 512 10.61 20.32 -13.67
N ASP A 513 9.92 21.18 -14.40
CA ASP A 513 10.49 21.95 -15.51
C ASP A 513 10.83 23.39 -15.12
N TYR A 514 10.36 23.86 -13.96
CA TYR A 514 10.41 25.26 -13.53
C TYR A 514 9.95 26.22 -14.63
N ALA A 515 8.98 25.79 -15.46
CA ALA A 515 8.49 26.51 -16.64
C ALA A 515 9.61 26.88 -17.63
N GLN A 516 10.67 26.09 -17.76
CA GLN A 516 11.79 26.30 -18.65
C GLN A 516 11.58 25.53 -19.96
N GLU A 517 11.73 26.20 -21.09
CA GLU A 517 11.67 25.57 -22.41
C GLU A 517 12.74 24.48 -22.57
N GLY A 518 12.32 23.32 -23.10
CA GLY A 518 13.17 22.13 -23.29
C GLY A 518 13.40 21.29 -22.03
N TRP A 519 12.73 21.63 -20.91
CA TRP A 519 12.69 20.80 -19.71
C TRP A 519 11.34 20.14 -19.56
N THR A 520 11.31 18.95 -18.99
CA THR A 520 10.11 18.13 -18.86
C THR A 520 9.66 18.12 -17.42
N LYS A 521 8.40 18.43 -17.19
CA LYS A 521 7.76 18.27 -15.88
C LYS A 521 7.55 16.80 -15.59
N GLY A 522 7.74 16.39 -14.34
CA GLY A 522 7.38 15.07 -13.90
C GLY A 522 5.88 14.79 -13.99
N SER A 523 5.51 13.55 -13.74
CA SER A 523 4.14 13.02 -13.83
C SER A 523 3.65 12.51 -12.50
N ARG A 524 2.34 12.59 -12.28
CA ARG A 524 1.60 11.88 -11.23
C ARG A 524 1.36 10.41 -11.61
N ASN A 525 1.21 10.13 -12.92
CA ASN A 525 1.13 8.77 -13.45
C ASN A 525 2.49 8.09 -13.31
N GLY A 526 2.55 6.99 -12.58
CA GLY A 526 3.77 6.33 -12.12
C GLY A 526 4.08 6.57 -10.64
N SER A 527 3.20 7.28 -9.91
CA SER A 527 3.32 7.45 -8.46
C SER A 527 2.94 6.18 -7.66
N ILE A 528 2.43 5.16 -8.31
CA ILE A 528 2.03 3.89 -7.68
C ILE A 528 3.16 3.30 -6.82
N SER A 529 2.81 2.71 -5.68
CA SER A 529 3.78 2.01 -4.84
C SER A 529 4.32 0.75 -5.52
N ASP A 530 5.63 0.49 -5.42
CA ASP A 530 6.26 -0.70 -6.03
C ASP A 530 5.63 -2.01 -5.54
N MET A 531 5.36 -2.15 -4.23
CA MET A 531 4.71 -3.35 -3.68
C MET A 531 3.30 -3.58 -4.23
N ALA A 532 2.57 -2.52 -4.60
CA ALA A 532 1.27 -2.63 -5.23
C ALA A 532 1.34 -3.16 -6.67
N CYS A 533 2.53 -3.24 -7.25
CA CYS A 533 2.76 -3.77 -8.60
C CYS A 533 2.93 -5.29 -8.64
N ALA A 534 2.99 -5.98 -7.50
CA ALA A 534 3.04 -7.44 -7.44
C ALA A 534 1.83 -8.08 -8.16
N ASN A 535 2.01 -9.31 -8.64
CA ASN A 535 0.88 -10.11 -9.11
C ASN A 535 0.11 -10.68 -7.90
N ASN A 536 -1.12 -11.13 -8.11
CA ASN A 536 -1.95 -11.76 -7.08
C ASN A 536 -2.15 -10.91 -5.80
N VAL A 537 -1.99 -9.59 -5.89
CA VAL A 537 -2.37 -8.63 -4.84
C VAL A 537 -3.41 -7.65 -5.38
N ILE A 538 -4.20 -7.08 -4.50
CA ILE A 538 -5.21 -6.07 -4.84
C ILE A 538 -4.66 -4.70 -4.47
N SER A 539 -4.35 -3.90 -5.47
CA SER A 539 -3.90 -2.52 -5.30
C SER A 539 -5.09 -1.60 -5.06
N VAL A 540 -5.06 -0.83 -3.96
CA VAL A 540 -6.19 -0.02 -3.51
C VAL A 540 -5.87 1.46 -3.49
N GLY A 541 -6.57 2.22 -4.33
CA GLY A 541 -6.56 3.68 -4.36
C GLY A 541 -7.60 4.30 -3.41
N SER A 542 -7.57 5.62 -3.29
CA SER A 542 -8.39 6.39 -2.37
C SER A 542 -9.32 7.38 -3.08
N TYR A 543 -10.55 7.52 -2.56
CA TYR A 543 -11.43 8.63 -2.89
C TYR A 543 -11.99 9.31 -1.62
N ASN A 544 -12.48 10.56 -1.78
CA ASN A 544 -12.92 11.40 -0.68
C ASN A 544 -14.35 11.08 -0.28
N VAL A 545 -14.60 10.83 1.01
CA VAL A 545 -15.96 10.60 1.54
C VAL A 545 -16.40 11.68 2.52
N ARG A 546 -15.47 12.50 2.96
CA ARG A 546 -15.70 13.61 3.88
C ARG A 546 -14.61 14.66 3.73
N ASN A 547 -14.95 15.92 3.85
CA ASN A 547 -14.00 17.03 3.86
C ASN A 547 -14.10 17.90 5.12
N HIS A 548 -15.07 17.64 6.01
CA HIS A 548 -15.22 18.27 7.31
C HIS A 548 -15.53 17.22 8.37
N TRP A 549 -15.12 17.45 9.61
CA TRP A 549 -15.44 16.58 10.75
C TRP A 549 -15.58 17.38 12.05
N PRO A 550 -16.58 17.04 12.90
CA PRO A 550 -16.67 17.58 14.24
C PRO A 550 -15.61 16.96 15.13
N SER A 551 -15.15 17.69 16.13
CA SER A 551 -14.17 17.25 17.11
C SER A 551 -14.68 17.41 18.53
N LEU A 552 -14.16 16.61 19.45
CA LEU A 552 -14.53 16.61 20.87
C LEU A 552 -14.22 17.93 21.58
N ASP A 553 -13.38 18.78 21.01
CA ASP A 553 -13.05 20.11 21.51
C ASP A 553 -14.12 21.17 21.19
N GLY A 554 -15.18 20.79 20.48
CA GLY A 554 -16.32 21.70 20.18
C GLY A 554 -16.19 22.42 18.83
N TYR A 555 -15.14 22.13 18.04
CA TYR A 555 -14.93 22.74 16.73
C TYR A 555 -15.23 21.77 15.58
N VAL A 556 -15.55 22.34 14.43
CA VAL A 556 -15.59 21.58 13.16
C VAL A 556 -14.35 21.93 12.37
N TYR A 557 -13.60 20.90 12.03
CA TYR A 557 -12.38 21.00 11.21
C TYR A 557 -12.63 20.52 9.78
N GLY A 558 -11.80 20.96 8.86
CA GLY A 558 -11.89 20.56 7.46
C GLY A 558 -10.62 20.88 6.68
N TYR A 559 -10.56 20.41 5.44
CA TYR A 559 -9.42 20.64 4.54
C TYR A 559 -9.49 21.97 3.79
N ASN A 560 -10.51 22.80 4.05
CA ASN A 560 -10.59 24.09 3.40
C ASN A 560 -9.59 25.07 4.03
N LYS A 561 -8.61 25.49 3.29
CA LYS A 561 -7.87 26.71 3.62
C LYS A 561 -8.75 27.92 3.32
N GLN A 562 -8.76 28.88 4.21
CA GLN A 562 -9.50 30.15 4.02
C GLN A 562 -8.98 30.86 2.76
N GLY A 563 -9.82 30.95 1.70
CA GLY A 563 -9.48 31.60 0.45
C GLY A 563 -8.95 30.70 -0.68
N GLU A 564 -8.69 29.41 -0.44
CA GLU A 564 -8.36 28.40 -1.46
C GLU A 564 -9.54 27.43 -1.59
N GLY A 565 -9.81 26.95 -2.80
CA GLY A 565 -10.95 26.06 -3.08
C GLY A 565 -10.95 24.79 -2.23
N ASN A 566 -12.06 24.04 -2.32
CA ASN A 566 -12.21 22.77 -1.61
C ASN A 566 -11.19 21.74 -2.09
N ASP A 567 -10.12 21.51 -1.34
CA ASP A 567 -9.03 20.60 -1.70
C ASP A 567 -9.43 19.12 -1.75
N PHE A 568 -10.59 18.76 -1.17
CA PHE A 568 -11.09 17.39 -1.08
C PHE A 568 -12.59 17.33 -1.36
N PRO A 569 -13.05 17.55 -2.60
CA PRO A 569 -14.46 17.39 -2.96
C PRO A 569 -14.93 15.96 -2.67
N VAL A 570 -16.06 15.82 -2.00
CA VAL A 570 -16.62 14.50 -1.66
C VAL A 570 -17.05 13.79 -2.95
N GLY A 571 -16.63 12.54 -3.10
CA GLY A 571 -16.89 11.72 -4.27
C GLY A 571 -15.74 11.67 -5.27
N GLU A 572 -14.84 12.65 -5.28
CA GLU A 572 -13.66 12.67 -6.16
C GLU A 572 -12.54 11.75 -5.67
N ALA A 573 -11.66 11.34 -6.58
CA ALA A 573 -10.42 10.68 -6.23
C ALA A 573 -9.60 11.58 -5.29
N SER A 574 -9.02 10.99 -4.25
CA SER A 574 -8.14 11.74 -3.39
C SER A 574 -6.91 12.19 -4.19
N ARG A 575 -6.60 13.49 -4.13
CA ARG A 575 -5.53 14.07 -4.95
C ARG A 575 -4.17 13.38 -4.74
N PHE A 576 -3.94 12.87 -3.52
CA PHE A 576 -2.73 12.14 -3.16
C PHE A 576 -2.73 10.69 -3.65
N SER A 577 -3.91 10.12 -4.01
CA SER A 577 -4.03 8.70 -4.35
C SER A 577 -3.16 8.34 -5.55
N SER A 578 -2.15 7.53 -5.29
CA SER A 578 -1.17 7.12 -6.29
C SER A 578 -1.77 6.17 -7.33
N PHE A 579 -1.23 6.25 -8.55
CA PHE A 579 -1.65 5.44 -9.69
C PHE A 579 -0.53 5.34 -10.72
N GLY A 580 -0.64 4.39 -11.64
CA GLY A 580 0.33 4.29 -12.71
C GLY A 580 -0.05 3.30 -13.80
N THR A 581 0.42 3.60 -15.03
CA THR A 581 0.48 2.66 -16.14
C THR A 581 1.88 2.04 -16.17
N LEU A 582 1.97 0.77 -15.82
CA LEU A 582 3.23 0.06 -15.71
C LEU A 582 3.86 -0.21 -17.08
N ALA A 583 5.13 -0.62 -17.08
CA ALA A 583 5.84 -0.99 -18.30
C ALA A 583 5.23 -2.22 -19.00
N ASP A 584 4.61 -3.13 -18.25
CA ASP A 584 3.90 -4.31 -18.76
C ASP A 584 2.47 -3.99 -19.27
N GLY A 585 2.04 -2.75 -19.21
CA GLY A 585 0.74 -2.26 -19.68
C GLY A 585 -0.39 -2.37 -18.65
N ARG A 586 -0.16 -2.90 -17.45
CA ARG A 586 -1.16 -2.88 -16.38
C ARG A 586 -1.41 -1.46 -15.91
N ASN A 587 -2.67 -1.18 -15.61
CA ASN A 587 -3.11 0.05 -14.96
C ASN A 587 -3.46 -0.24 -13.51
N LEU A 588 -2.88 0.50 -12.58
CA LEU A 588 -3.12 0.39 -11.15
C LEU A 588 -3.52 1.77 -10.58
N PRO A 589 -4.34 1.80 -9.50
CA PRO A 589 -4.80 0.69 -8.67
C PRO A 589 -5.83 -0.22 -9.36
N ASP A 590 -6.13 -1.39 -8.75
CA ASP A 590 -7.22 -2.25 -9.21
C ASP A 590 -8.59 -1.63 -8.94
N ILE A 591 -8.72 -0.92 -7.80
CA ILE A 591 -9.97 -0.35 -7.30
C ILE A 591 -9.70 0.84 -6.39
N CYS A 592 -10.63 1.78 -6.31
CA CYS A 592 -10.62 2.83 -5.29
C CYS A 592 -11.66 2.58 -4.21
N ALA A 593 -11.25 2.81 -2.97
CA ALA A 593 -12.15 2.78 -1.82
C ALA A 593 -12.03 4.09 -1.02
N PRO A 594 -12.99 4.38 -0.14
CA PRO A 594 -12.91 5.55 0.70
C PRO A 594 -11.65 5.59 1.56
N GLY A 595 -10.84 6.64 1.45
CA GLY A 595 -9.59 6.83 2.17
C GLY A 595 -9.36 8.26 2.65
N ALA A 596 -10.29 9.21 2.46
CA ALA A 596 -10.24 10.57 3.01
C ALA A 596 -11.63 11.06 3.41
N SER A 597 -11.89 11.42 4.57
CA SER A 597 -11.38 11.36 5.92
C SER A 597 -12.04 10.23 6.71
N VAL A 598 -11.32 9.27 7.25
CA VAL A 598 -11.86 8.09 7.94
C VAL A 598 -11.62 8.18 9.44
N ILE A 599 -12.57 7.77 10.25
CA ILE A 599 -12.46 7.78 11.71
C ILE A 599 -12.29 6.34 12.19
N SER A 600 -11.24 6.07 12.98
CA SER A 600 -10.99 4.76 13.54
C SER A 600 -10.25 4.87 14.89
N SER A 601 -9.96 3.72 15.48
CA SER A 601 -9.23 3.60 16.74
C SER A 601 -7.88 4.29 16.69
N VAL A 602 -7.51 4.97 17.76
CA VAL A 602 -6.16 5.49 17.96
C VAL A 602 -5.64 5.02 19.31
N ASN A 603 -4.35 4.74 19.39
CA ASN A 603 -3.78 4.31 20.64
C ASN A 603 -3.82 5.43 21.70
N THR A 604 -3.93 5.04 22.95
CA THR A 604 -3.99 5.96 24.08
C THR A 604 -2.69 6.76 24.27
N PHE A 605 -1.58 6.22 23.86
CA PHE A 605 -0.26 6.81 24.03
C PHE A 605 -0.09 8.10 23.23
N CYS A 606 -0.52 8.12 21.98
CA CYS A 606 -0.50 9.31 21.14
C CYS A 606 -1.40 10.42 21.69
N VAL A 607 -2.60 10.06 22.16
CA VAL A 607 -3.58 11.05 22.62
C VAL A 607 -3.14 11.73 23.93
N THR A 608 -2.42 11.01 24.78
CA THR A 608 -1.89 11.54 26.04
C THR A 608 -0.54 12.23 25.92
N ASN A 609 0.09 12.17 24.73
CA ASN A 609 1.37 12.82 24.50
C ASN A 609 1.19 14.33 24.24
N PRO A 610 1.73 15.22 25.10
CA PRO A 610 1.61 16.66 24.90
C PRO A 610 2.33 17.18 23.65
N ASP A 611 3.34 16.45 23.16
CA ASP A 611 4.11 16.84 21.97
C ASP A 611 3.34 16.57 20.65
N MET A 612 2.25 15.83 20.73
CA MET A 612 1.37 15.51 19.60
C MET A 612 0.34 16.60 19.28
N GLY A 613 0.63 17.84 19.47
CA GLY A 613 -0.19 19.07 19.43
C GLY A 613 -1.45 19.19 18.52
N TYR A 614 -1.72 18.17 17.71
CA TYR A 614 -2.90 18.10 16.82
C TYR A 614 -3.99 17.14 17.31
N THR A 615 -3.80 16.47 18.45
CA THR A 615 -4.68 15.37 18.87
C THR A 615 -6.10 15.83 19.20
N SER A 616 -6.27 16.99 19.82
CA SER A 616 -7.61 17.52 20.17
C SER A 616 -8.45 17.83 18.92
N ALA A 617 -7.85 18.44 17.90
CA ALA A 617 -8.53 18.80 16.66
C ALA A 617 -8.98 17.59 15.82
N ALA A 618 -8.35 16.45 16.02
CA ALA A 618 -8.61 15.26 15.21
C ALA A 618 -9.49 14.21 15.92
N LEU A 619 -9.67 14.30 17.24
CA LEU A 619 -10.46 13.34 18.03
C LEU A 619 -11.96 13.53 17.82
N GLN A 620 -12.64 12.49 17.37
CA GLN A 620 -14.08 12.50 17.12
C GLN A 620 -14.89 11.77 18.17
N ALA A 621 -14.26 10.84 18.89
CA ALA A 621 -14.97 10.13 19.94
C ALA A 621 -14.04 9.62 21.04
N LYS A 622 -14.63 9.36 22.20
CA LYS A 622 -13.99 8.67 23.32
C LYS A 622 -14.95 7.73 24.05
N PHE A 623 -14.38 6.75 24.70
CA PHE A 623 -15.07 5.86 25.64
C PHE A 623 -14.19 5.68 26.87
N GLU A 624 -14.78 5.77 28.05
CA GLU A 624 -14.09 5.64 29.33
C GLU A 624 -14.63 4.45 30.11
N LYS A 625 -13.76 3.59 30.60
CA LYS A 625 -14.11 2.44 31.43
C LYS A 625 -12.94 2.10 32.36
N GLY A 626 -13.23 1.99 33.67
CA GLY A 626 -12.24 1.57 34.67
C GLY A 626 -11.00 2.47 34.72
N GLY A 627 -11.16 3.79 34.57
CA GLY A 627 -10.05 4.75 34.57
C GLY A 627 -9.21 4.75 33.30
N LYS A 628 -9.57 3.95 32.28
CA LYS A 628 -8.93 3.95 30.95
C LYS A 628 -9.84 4.66 29.95
N ALA A 629 -9.23 5.44 29.03
CA ALA A 629 -9.89 6.09 27.93
C ALA A 629 -9.45 5.51 26.60
N TYR A 630 -10.39 5.32 25.69
CA TYR A 630 -10.20 4.82 24.34
C TYR A 630 -10.70 5.88 23.38
N TYR A 631 -9.98 6.10 22.28
CA TYR A 631 -10.23 7.23 21.41
C TYR A 631 -10.38 6.80 19.95
N TRP A 632 -11.09 7.62 19.20
CA TRP A 632 -11.21 7.52 17.75
C TRP A 632 -10.78 8.84 17.13
N HIS A 633 -9.97 8.71 16.12
CA HIS A 633 -9.27 9.81 15.47
C HIS A 633 -9.52 9.80 13.97
N GLN A 634 -9.60 10.98 13.38
CA GLN A 634 -9.72 11.16 11.94
C GLN A 634 -8.34 11.14 11.27
N SER A 635 -8.24 10.50 10.09
CA SER A 635 -7.02 10.54 9.27
C SER A 635 -7.30 10.31 7.78
N LEU A 636 -6.30 10.28 6.89
CA LEU A 636 -6.46 10.11 5.45
C LEU A 636 -5.29 9.36 4.79
N GLY A 637 -5.55 8.69 3.68
CA GLY A 637 -4.54 7.94 2.89
C GLY A 637 -5.10 6.73 2.16
N THR A 638 -4.39 6.20 1.19
CA THR A 638 -4.69 4.90 0.58
C THR A 638 -4.56 3.77 1.58
N SER A 639 -3.74 3.96 2.63
CA SER A 639 -3.67 3.06 3.78
C SER A 639 -4.99 2.90 4.53
N MET A 640 -5.96 3.83 4.35
CA MET A 640 -7.31 3.69 4.92
C MET A 640 -8.25 3.00 4.00
N ALA A 641 -8.12 3.29 2.73
CA ALA A 641 -8.88 2.62 1.69
C ALA A 641 -8.60 1.10 1.69
N THR A 642 -7.35 0.72 1.90
CA THR A 642 -6.90 -0.68 1.86
C THR A 642 -7.59 -1.57 2.92
N PRO A 643 -7.60 -1.23 4.22
CA PRO A 643 -8.29 -2.04 5.23
C PRO A 643 -9.81 -2.01 5.09
N VAL A 644 -10.39 -1.01 4.43
CA VAL A 644 -11.81 -1.02 4.05
C VAL A 644 -12.11 -2.16 3.09
N VAL A 645 -11.29 -2.28 2.03
CA VAL A 645 -11.43 -3.38 1.04
C VAL A 645 -11.15 -4.72 1.71
N ALA A 646 -10.06 -4.82 2.47
CA ALA A 646 -9.69 -6.06 3.15
C ALA A 646 -10.76 -6.52 4.17
N GLY A 647 -11.32 -5.58 4.95
CA GLY A 647 -12.41 -5.88 5.89
C GLY A 647 -13.68 -6.36 5.19
N ALA A 648 -14.03 -5.78 4.04
CA ALA A 648 -15.16 -6.23 3.24
C ALA A 648 -14.92 -7.60 2.59
N ILE A 649 -13.72 -7.87 2.10
CA ILE A 649 -13.36 -9.19 1.55
C ILE A 649 -13.43 -10.26 2.63
N ALA A 650 -13.14 -9.95 3.91
CA ALA A 650 -13.37 -10.90 4.99
C ALA A 650 -14.84 -11.34 5.10
N LEU A 651 -15.80 -10.45 4.81
CA LEU A 651 -17.23 -10.79 4.76
C LEU A 651 -17.54 -11.71 3.57
N TRP A 652 -16.89 -11.50 2.43
CA TRP A 652 -17.00 -12.36 1.26
C TRP A 652 -16.43 -13.75 1.53
N LEU A 653 -15.28 -13.82 2.21
CA LEU A 653 -14.63 -15.07 2.62
C LEU A 653 -15.41 -15.84 3.69
N GLU A 654 -16.18 -15.17 4.55
CA GLU A 654 -17.16 -15.82 5.44
C GLU A 654 -18.28 -16.47 4.63
N ALA A 655 -18.76 -15.78 3.60
CA ALA A 655 -19.79 -16.29 2.71
C ALA A 655 -19.27 -17.45 1.83
N ASP A 656 -18.07 -17.32 1.27
CA ASP A 656 -17.38 -18.36 0.52
C ASP A 656 -15.88 -18.43 0.84
N PRO A 657 -15.45 -19.39 1.67
CA PRO A 657 -14.06 -19.55 2.07
C PRO A 657 -13.13 -20.07 0.96
N THR A 658 -13.66 -20.39 -0.21
CA THR A 658 -12.90 -20.93 -1.35
C THR A 658 -12.50 -19.88 -2.39
N LEU A 659 -12.93 -18.64 -2.20
CA LEU A 659 -12.57 -17.54 -3.10
C LEU A 659 -11.06 -17.37 -3.23
N THR A 660 -10.60 -17.32 -4.46
CA THR A 660 -9.22 -17.04 -4.82
C THR A 660 -9.04 -15.54 -5.11
N TYR A 661 -7.80 -15.07 -5.20
CA TYR A 661 -7.48 -13.73 -5.69
C TYR A 661 -8.19 -13.42 -7.02
N LYS A 662 -8.15 -14.35 -7.98
CA LYS A 662 -8.76 -14.16 -9.30
C LYS A 662 -10.26 -13.96 -9.23
N ASP A 663 -10.94 -14.69 -8.33
CA ASP A 663 -12.38 -14.54 -8.11
C ASP A 663 -12.69 -13.17 -7.51
N VAL A 664 -11.94 -12.77 -6.48
CA VAL A 664 -12.13 -11.48 -5.81
C VAL A 664 -11.93 -10.32 -6.77
N VAL A 665 -10.84 -10.31 -7.55
CA VAL A 665 -10.58 -9.23 -8.54
C VAL A 665 -11.65 -9.20 -9.62
N ARG A 666 -12.09 -10.36 -10.10
CA ARG A 666 -13.18 -10.45 -11.08
C ARG A 666 -14.47 -9.86 -10.51
N ILE A 667 -14.84 -10.22 -9.29
CA ILE A 667 -16.04 -9.69 -8.61
C ILE A 667 -15.92 -8.17 -8.41
N ILE A 668 -14.77 -7.69 -7.94
CA ILE A 668 -14.50 -6.25 -7.81
C ILE A 668 -14.75 -5.53 -9.13
N ARG A 669 -14.20 -6.02 -10.24
CA ARG A 669 -14.34 -5.40 -11.56
C ARG A 669 -15.80 -5.41 -12.08
N GLN A 670 -16.56 -6.45 -11.73
CA GLN A 670 -17.97 -6.58 -12.13
C GLN A 670 -18.90 -5.68 -11.33
N THR A 671 -18.56 -5.38 -10.07
CA THR A 671 -19.46 -4.71 -9.13
C THR A 671 -19.04 -3.28 -8.79
N ALA A 672 -17.88 -2.84 -9.27
CA ALA A 672 -17.38 -1.49 -9.03
C ALA A 672 -18.35 -0.42 -9.58
N VAL A 673 -18.60 0.59 -8.76
CA VAL A 673 -19.46 1.72 -9.13
C VAL A 673 -18.70 2.69 -10.02
N LYS A 674 -19.30 3.01 -11.17
CA LYS A 674 -18.80 3.99 -12.13
C LYS A 674 -19.76 5.18 -12.17
N ASP A 675 -19.69 6.03 -11.17
CA ASP A 675 -20.48 7.26 -11.10
C ASP A 675 -19.91 8.37 -12.01
N GLU A 676 -20.44 9.57 -11.89
CA GLU A 676 -20.02 10.72 -12.70
C GLU A 676 -18.55 11.12 -12.46
N TYR A 677 -18.05 10.98 -11.23
CA TYR A 677 -16.66 11.28 -10.91
C TYR A 677 -15.69 10.32 -11.58
N VAL A 678 -16.04 9.04 -11.62
CA VAL A 678 -15.25 8.01 -12.31
C VAL A 678 -15.30 8.18 -13.83
N LYS A 679 -16.47 8.56 -14.39
CA LYS A 679 -16.65 8.70 -15.84
C LYS A 679 -16.04 9.98 -16.41
N ASN A 680 -16.05 11.07 -15.63
CA ASN A 680 -15.63 12.39 -16.07
C ASN A 680 -14.23 12.79 -15.58
N THR A 681 -13.46 11.83 -15.08
CA THR A 681 -12.11 12.08 -14.58
C THR A 681 -11.15 12.47 -15.70
N GLY A 682 -10.19 13.35 -15.40
CA GLY A 682 -9.08 13.70 -16.32
C GLY A 682 -8.05 12.58 -16.47
N ASP A 683 -8.00 11.63 -15.54
CA ASP A 683 -7.10 10.47 -15.57
C ASP A 683 -7.82 9.19 -15.14
N PRO A 684 -8.32 8.38 -16.09
CA PRO A 684 -9.08 7.18 -15.80
C PRO A 684 -8.26 6.10 -15.09
N VAL A 685 -6.94 6.10 -15.22
CA VAL A 685 -6.05 5.14 -14.56
C VAL A 685 -6.16 5.26 -13.04
N GLN A 686 -6.34 6.48 -12.52
CA GLN A 686 -6.40 6.74 -11.08
C GLN A 686 -7.52 5.97 -10.36
N TRP A 687 -8.57 5.58 -11.08
CA TRP A 687 -9.75 4.91 -10.50
C TRP A 687 -9.69 3.38 -10.57
N GLY A 688 -8.81 2.81 -11.38
CA GLY A 688 -8.86 1.37 -11.66
C GLY A 688 -10.21 0.93 -12.20
N ALA A 689 -10.83 -0.06 -11.58
CA ALA A 689 -12.18 -0.50 -11.96
C ALA A 689 -13.30 0.50 -11.59
N GLY A 690 -13.04 1.44 -10.67
CA GLY A 690 -14.01 2.41 -10.15
C GLY A 690 -14.04 2.48 -8.64
N LYS A 691 -15.21 2.72 -8.04
CA LYS A 691 -15.43 2.75 -6.60
C LYS A 691 -15.86 1.38 -6.09
N PHE A 692 -15.23 0.93 -5.02
CA PHE A 692 -15.51 -0.36 -4.40
C PHE A 692 -16.91 -0.41 -3.78
N ASP A 693 -17.64 -1.50 -4.04
CA ASP A 693 -18.97 -1.79 -3.45
C ASP A 693 -18.95 -3.17 -2.77
N ALA A 694 -18.84 -3.15 -1.46
CA ALA A 694 -18.77 -4.37 -0.65
C ALA A 694 -20.08 -5.19 -0.71
N TYR A 695 -21.22 -4.48 -0.75
CA TYR A 695 -22.53 -5.13 -0.74
C TYR A 695 -22.87 -5.78 -2.08
N ALA A 696 -22.65 -5.08 -3.19
CA ALA A 696 -22.83 -5.64 -4.51
C ALA A 696 -21.89 -6.84 -4.74
N GLY A 697 -20.62 -6.74 -4.28
CA GLY A 697 -19.68 -7.84 -4.36
C GLY A 697 -20.10 -9.06 -3.55
N LEU A 698 -20.58 -8.89 -2.31
CA LEU A 698 -21.11 -10.02 -1.52
C LEU A 698 -22.33 -10.67 -2.19
N LYS A 699 -23.23 -9.88 -2.76
CA LYS A 699 -24.36 -10.42 -3.51
C LYS A 699 -23.90 -11.26 -4.70
N GLN A 700 -22.85 -10.82 -5.40
CA GLN A 700 -22.25 -11.58 -6.50
C GLN A 700 -21.63 -12.90 -6.01
N VAL A 701 -20.89 -12.89 -4.90
CA VAL A 701 -20.36 -14.10 -4.25
C VAL A 701 -21.48 -15.10 -3.94
N LEU A 702 -22.55 -14.62 -3.30
CA LEU A 702 -23.70 -15.46 -2.91
C LEU A 702 -24.46 -15.97 -4.12
N LEU A 703 -24.57 -15.19 -5.19
CA LEU A 703 -25.19 -15.59 -6.44
C LEU A 703 -24.39 -16.74 -7.09
N GLU A 704 -23.09 -16.62 -7.17
CA GLU A 704 -22.20 -17.65 -7.73
C GLU A 704 -22.21 -18.92 -6.91
N LYS A 705 -22.25 -18.80 -5.58
CA LYS A 705 -22.36 -19.95 -4.66
C LYS A 705 -23.74 -20.63 -4.68
N GLY A 706 -24.75 -20.00 -5.28
CA GLY A 706 -26.12 -20.53 -5.29
C GLY A 706 -26.84 -20.41 -3.95
N ALA A 707 -26.33 -19.60 -3.01
CA ALA A 707 -26.89 -19.44 -1.67
C ALA A 707 -28.04 -18.42 -1.56
N ASN A 708 -28.33 -17.70 -2.61
CA ASN A 708 -29.45 -16.78 -2.64
C ASN A 708 -30.70 -17.57 -2.99
N GLY A 709 -31.60 -17.89 -2.18
CA GLY A 709 -32.88 -18.57 -2.46
C GLY A 709 -33.60 -18.24 -3.80
N ILE A 710 -32.99 -17.36 -4.58
CA ILE A 710 -33.09 -17.23 -6.02
C ILE A 710 -32.07 -18.24 -6.55
N GLN A 711 -32.51 -19.45 -6.90
CA GLN A 711 -31.68 -20.40 -7.66
C GLN A 711 -31.03 -19.62 -8.78
N GLY A 712 -29.69 -19.57 -8.79
CA GLY A 712 -28.91 -18.88 -9.80
C GLY A 712 -29.40 -19.36 -11.15
N VAL A 713 -30.03 -18.46 -11.86
CA VAL A 713 -30.33 -18.69 -13.27
C VAL A 713 -28.96 -18.75 -13.95
N LYS A 714 -28.44 -19.98 -14.19
CA LYS A 714 -27.53 -20.14 -15.32
C LYS A 714 -28.16 -19.33 -16.43
N THR A 715 -27.46 -18.39 -16.98
CA THR A 715 -27.84 -17.66 -18.20
C THR A 715 -27.77 -18.62 -19.40
N GLU A 716 -28.58 -19.68 -19.37
CA GLU A 716 -29.25 -20.06 -20.60
C GLU A 716 -30.16 -18.89 -20.92
N GLN A 717 -30.12 -18.37 -22.11
CA GLN A 717 -31.07 -17.40 -22.61
C GLN A 717 -32.48 -17.98 -22.33
N ARG A 718 -33.05 -17.65 -21.16
CA ARG A 718 -34.39 -18.08 -20.83
C ARG A 718 -35.29 -17.24 -21.69
N GLU A 719 -35.98 -17.93 -22.53
CA GLU A 719 -37.04 -17.37 -23.28
C GLU A 719 -37.99 -16.58 -22.38
N MET A 720 -38.19 -15.30 -22.66
CA MET A 720 -39.03 -14.44 -21.85
C MET A 720 -40.50 -14.75 -22.20
N PRO A 721 -41.37 -14.99 -21.21
CA PRO A 721 -42.75 -15.20 -21.46
C PRO A 721 -43.39 -13.95 -22.11
N VAL A 722 -44.28 -14.16 -23.03
CA VAL A 722 -45.12 -13.09 -23.60
C VAL A 722 -46.42 -13.02 -22.82
N LEU A 723 -46.69 -11.88 -22.19
CA LEU A 723 -47.95 -11.63 -21.48
C LEU A 723 -48.85 -10.72 -22.38
N THR A 724 -49.99 -11.22 -22.72
CA THR A 724 -50.94 -10.48 -23.57
C THR A 724 -52.25 -10.29 -22.82
N MET A 725 -52.71 -9.05 -22.64
CA MET A 725 -54.01 -8.75 -22.06
C MET A 725 -55.09 -9.20 -23.05
N THR A 726 -55.99 -10.08 -22.63
CA THR A 726 -57.13 -10.58 -23.41
C THR A 726 -58.42 -9.91 -22.99
N GLY A 727 -58.42 -9.09 -21.97
CA GLY A 727 -59.53 -8.27 -21.48
C GLY A 727 -59.05 -7.35 -20.37
N SER A 728 -59.95 -6.52 -19.80
CA SER A 728 -59.63 -5.62 -18.69
C SER A 728 -59.18 -6.37 -17.41
N ARG A 729 -59.55 -7.65 -17.28
CA ARG A 729 -59.28 -8.50 -16.10
C ARG A 729 -58.94 -9.92 -16.53
N SER A 730 -58.30 -10.11 -17.66
CA SER A 730 -57.78 -11.38 -18.11
C SER A 730 -56.53 -11.20 -18.96
N PHE A 731 -55.60 -12.14 -18.88
CA PHE A 731 -54.42 -12.17 -19.71
C PHE A 731 -53.95 -13.57 -20.01
N THR A 732 -53.26 -13.73 -21.11
CA THR A 732 -52.61 -14.97 -21.51
C THR A 732 -51.13 -14.86 -21.28
N ALA A 733 -50.52 -15.87 -20.69
CA ALA A 733 -49.06 -16.05 -20.61
C ALA A 733 -48.67 -17.14 -21.62
N PHE A 734 -47.70 -16.83 -22.47
CA PHE A 734 -47.15 -17.75 -23.47
C PHE A 734 -45.64 -17.88 -23.35
N LEU A 735 -45.12 -19.15 -23.47
CA LEU A 735 -43.67 -19.45 -23.43
C LEU A 735 -43.41 -20.59 -24.44
N ALA A 736 -42.82 -20.27 -25.57
CA ALA A 736 -42.87 -21.11 -26.79
C ALA A 736 -42.32 -22.54 -26.59
N LYS A 737 -41.32 -22.76 -25.76
CA LYS A 737 -40.71 -24.07 -25.51
C LYS A 737 -41.23 -24.80 -24.27
N ALA A 738 -42.15 -24.21 -23.52
CA ALA A 738 -42.65 -24.81 -22.29
C ALA A 738 -43.58 -25.99 -22.60
N LYS A 739 -43.37 -27.11 -21.91
CA LYS A 739 -44.31 -28.26 -21.89
C LYS A 739 -45.30 -28.15 -20.75
N GLN A 740 -45.01 -27.35 -19.78
CA GLN A 740 -45.80 -27.03 -18.59
C GLN A 740 -45.56 -25.55 -18.21
N MET A 741 -46.63 -24.86 -17.88
CA MET A 741 -46.64 -23.50 -17.43
C MET A 741 -47.02 -23.41 -15.99
N ASN A 742 -46.17 -22.67 -15.17
CA ASN A 742 -46.49 -22.32 -13.80
C ASN A 742 -46.46 -20.78 -13.71
N VAL A 743 -47.66 -20.20 -13.58
CA VAL A 743 -47.84 -18.75 -13.50
C VAL A 743 -48.14 -18.37 -12.05
N ARG A 744 -47.39 -17.43 -11.52
CA ARG A 744 -47.59 -16.85 -10.20
C ARG A 744 -47.77 -15.35 -10.35
N ALA A 745 -48.75 -14.79 -9.63
CA ALA A 745 -48.97 -13.36 -9.58
C ALA A 745 -48.83 -12.83 -8.15
N TYR A 746 -48.13 -11.70 -8.05
CA TYR A 746 -47.87 -11.05 -6.78
C TYR A 746 -48.31 -9.59 -6.81
N THR A 747 -48.71 -9.05 -5.67
CA THR A 747 -48.82 -7.60 -5.47
C THR A 747 -47.46 -6.94 -5.53
N LEU A 748 -47.38 -5.60 -5.60
CA LEU A 748 -46.11 -4.85 -5.50
C LEU A 748 -45.42 -5.03 -4.13
N SER A 749 -46.17 -5.38 -3.10
CA SER A 749 -45.64 -5.71 -1.76
C SER A 749 -45.08 -7.14 -1.65
N GLY A 750 -45.16 -7.95 -2.73
CA GLY A 750 -44.67 -9.32 -2.79
C GLY A 750 -45.63 -10.40 -2.28
N GLN A 751 -46.88 -10.05 -1.96
CA GLN A 751 -47.91 -11.01 -1.57
C GLN A 751 -48.39 -11.80 -2.79
N LEU A 752 -48.37 -13.15 -2.69
CA LEU A 752 -48.90 -14.02 -3.74
C LEU A 752 -50.42 -13.92 -3.77
N VAL A 753 -51.00 -13.55 -4.91
CA VAL A 753 -52.45 -13.42 -5.13
C VAL A 753 -53.02 -14.52 -6.03
N HIS A 754 -52.18 -15.17 -6.85
CA HIS A 754 -52.59 -16.24 -7.73
C HIS A 754 -51.46 -17.19 -8.06
N SER A 755 -51.75 -18.48 -8.18
CA SER A 755 -50.82 -19.48 -8.67
C SER A 755 -51.60 -20.54 -9.47
N GLN A 756 -51.18 -20.75 -10.73
CA GLN A 756 -51.84 -21.72 -11.61
C GLN A 756 -50.77 -22.50 -12.40
N VAL A 757 -51.03 -23.80 -12.55
CA VAL A 757 -50.19 -24.70 -13.36
C VAL A 757 -51.08 -25.34 -14.43
N ALA A 758 -50.57 -25.34 -15.67
CA ALA A 758 -51.25 -26.02 -16.81
C ALA A 758 -50.22 -26.71 -17.71
N GLN A 759 -50.64 -27.75 -18.40
CA GLN A 759 -49.84 -28.45 -19.40
C GLN A 759 -49.91 -27.62 -20.72
N GLY A 760 -48.76 -27.54 -21.39
CA GLY A 760 -48.62 -26.78 -22.65
C GLY A 760 -47.78 -25.56 -22.48
N ASN A 761 -47.76 -24.71 -23.51
CA ASN A 761 -46.93 -23.52 -23.64
C ASN A 761 -47.74 -22.19 -23.54
N GLU A 762 -49.03 -22.30 -23.23
CA GLU A 762 -49.95 -21.17 -23.06
C GLU A 762 -50.87 -21.40 -21.86
N ILE A 763 -51.17 -20.35 -21.11
CA ILE A 763 -52.12 -20.39 -20.00
C ILE A 763 -52.89 -19.08 -19.93
N ASN A 764 -54.21 -19.21 -19.82
CA ASN A 764 -55.10 -18.07 -19.64
C ASN A 764 -55.38 -17.86 -18.15
N ILE A 765 -55.17 -16.63 -17.69
CA ILE A 765 -55.41 -16.22 -16.30
C ILE A 765 -56.62 -15.28 -16.27
N ASN A 766 -57.58 -15.66 -15.46
CA ASN A 766 -58.73 -14.81 -15.13
C ASN A 766 -58.42 -14.05 -13.80
N ALA A 767 -58.29 -12.78 -13.90
CA ALA A 767 -58.01 -11.84 -12.79
C ALA A 767 -59.27 -11.09 -12.34
N SER A 768 -60.49 -11.58 -12.64
CA SER A 768 -61.73 -10.87 -12.31
C SER A 768 -61.95 -10.68 -10.80
N SER A 769 -61.39 -11.55 -10.00
CA SER A 769 -61.42 -11.49 -8.53
C SER A 769 -60.28 -10.62 -7.91
N TRP A 770 -59.35 -10.15 -8.73
CA TRP A 770 -58.24 -9.35 -8.22
C TRP A 770 -58.67 -7.88 -8.06
N GLU A 771 -58.07 -7.22 -7.08
CA GLU A 771 -58.30 -5.77 -6.94
C GLU A 771 -57.68 -5.01 -8.13
N LYS A 772 -58.20 -3.81 -8.40
CA LYS A 772 -57.61 -2.93 -9.42
C LYS A 772 -56.20 -2.53 -8.95
N GLY A 773 -55.20 -2.68 -9.83
CA GLY A 773 -53.84 -2.38 -9.42
C GLY A 773 -52.76 -2.99 -10.31
N VAL A 774 -51.53 -2.83 -9.88
CA VAL A 774 -50.35 -3.34 -10.58
C VAL A 774 -49.95 -4.67 -9.96
N TYR A 775 -49.70 -5.66 -10.82
CA TYR A 775 -49.28 -7.01 -10.41
C TYR A 775 -47.98 -7.44 -11.10
N LEU A 776 -47.17 -8.24 -10.42
CA LEU A 776 -45.95 -8.85 -10.95
C LEU A 776 -46.25 -10.30 -11.30
N ILE A 777 -46.11 -10.66 -12.56
CA ILE A 777 -46.38 -12.00 -13.07
C ILE A 777 -45.06 -12.71 -13.35
N GLN A 778 -44.90 -13.87 -12.71
CA GLN A 778 -43.74 -14.74 -12.92
C GLN A 778 -44.23 -16.04 -13.62
N VAL A 779 -43.55 -16.46 -14.67
CA VAL A 779 -43.88 -17.67 -15.44
C VAL A 779 -42.68 -18.59 -15.43
N ASN A 780 -42.81 -19.82 -14.93
CA ASN A 780 -41.77 -20.85 -14.85
C ASN A 780 -40.44 -20.31 -14.23
N GLY A 781 -40.56 -19.41 -13.24
CA GLY A 781 -39.39 -18.83 -12.58
C GLY A 781 -38.65 -17.78 -13.46
N SER A 782 -39.23 -17.29 -14.53
CA SER A 782 -38.69 -16.15 -15.30
C SER A 782 -38.65 -14.85 -14.49
N PRO A 783 -37.90 -13.82 -14.88
CA PRO A 783 -38.06 -12.50 -14.31
C PRO A 783 -39.52 -12.03 -14.39
N ALA A 784 -40.02 -11.47 -13.27
CA ALA A 784 -41.41 -11.05 -13.19
C ALA A 784 -41.69 -9.88 -14.13
N GLN A 785 -42.81 -9.95 -14.86
CA GLN A 785 -43.29 -8.88 -15.71
C GLN A 785 -44.48 -8.17 -15.06
N ARG A 786 -44.61 -6.88 -15.30
CA ARG A 786 -45.66 -6.06 -14.74
C ARG A 786 -46.89 -6.08 -15.63
N ILE A 787 -48.07 -6.32 -15.04
CA ILE A 787 -49.39 -6.06 -15.68
C ILE A 787 -50.22 -5.10 -14.84
N ILE A 788 -51.22 -4.50 -15.47
CA ILE A 788 -52.19 -3.61 -14.80
C ILE A 788 -53.57 -4.19 -14.94
N ILE A 789 -54.31 -4.40 -13.85
CA ILE A 789 -55.71 -4.83 -13.80
C ILE A 789 -56.57 -3.59 -13.54
N TYR A 790 -57.50 -3.31 -14.43
CA TYR A 790 -58.36 -2.10 -14.42
C TYR A 790 -59.70 -2.31 -13.75
#